data_b250a3f6a9e0fd1f9bc747ff78519f82
#
_entry.id   b250a3f6a9e0fd1f9bc747ff78519f82
#
_cell.length_a   1.000
_cell.length_b   1.000
_cell.length_c   1.000
_cell.angle_alpha   90.00
_cell.angle_beta   90.00
_cell.angle_gamma   90.00
#
_symmetry.space_group_name_H-M   'P 1'
#
loop_
_entity.id
_entity.type
_entity.pdbx_description
1 polymer ?
#
loop_
_entity_poly.entity_id
_entity_poly.type
_entity_poly.pdbx_seq_one_letter_code
_entity_poly.pdbx_strand_id
1 'polypeptide(L)'
;MESISQEQSTRSLHLSILLIVANVAIFVLMWWGMPGHELTNETLIAWGANFAPLTLTGEPWRLLTSAFLHGGWTHLLMNMYMLAVLGPILERTIGALRFAVVYLLSALGASLLSAVWFGYHEVSSFVSVGIHPVVSVGASGALMGLAGAAAAVCLRYAMSRRGWDEPPVPIRSNAIVQVIAINLVSGFFISGIDQAAHVGGVLVGFIVGMAVCRPQRKGARGLGQAGVVALGIAGTIAIVAAARHGSNAELDQWKAEIDNQLAQSRLKAEREQQAQAIAEQVKFDAEHRPPFVSTDVAKGTVLPVGKSPYAMALGPGGKRLYVTAMDDNTLTVVDVEKRALVRTIHGEPFATGLGGCPGNMCRGRGAAGLAISPDEGYAYVASMREDSVVRIDLARGTIVDSVKVGRFPRTVIASPAHDKLYVFNGVGDSISVVGLSQWPKSVKTLSLGGSAQADGMPFGRTLSMWLSSDGNTLYAHAIQKNAIVAFDTATDAVVHTYPVDSGFLGAVPAASGAGVWFYSQSSLDWMDPAKLTASRNNAVCHGGMYDVDTSDDGKYFAVLDYDRPLVRVFKAATHGTMGEYPVPSAPEQVIFAPDQRTLYALAQEGTVSIVDRKNSADYTRDETENPFFCPPSQASGGDDNE
;
A
#
# COMPACT_ATOMS: atom_id res chain seq x y z
N MET A 1 -6.27 68.98 14.80
CA MET A 1 -5.68 67.77 15.46
C MET A 1 -6.61 66.52 15.40
N GLU A 2 -7.88 66.68 15.13
CA GLU A 2 -8.85 65.53 15.02
C GLU A 2 -8.79 64.78 13.70
N SER A 3 -8.34 65.40 12.60
CA SER A 3 -8.28 64.71 11.30
C SER A 3 -7.14 63.70 11.17
N ILE A 4 -6.06 63.84 11.93
CA ILE A 4 -4.91 62.89 11.90
C ILE A 4 -5.21 61.62 12.70
N SER A 5 -6.07 61.69 13.73
CA SER A 5 -6.43 60.55 14.56
C SER A 5 -7.44 59.61 13.85
N GLN A 6 -8.31 60.14 12.98
CA GLN A 6 -9.26 59.35 12.22
C GLN A 6 -8.63 58.57 11.05
N GLU A 7 -7.60 59.13 10.42
CA GLU A 7 -6.92 58.46 9.28
C GLU A 7 -5.98 57.32 9.73
N GLN A 8 -5.47 57.36 10.97
CA GLN A 8 -4.74 56.23 11.56
C GLN A 8 -5.66 55.09 12.04
N SER A 9 -6.93 55.42 12.36
CA SER A 9 -7.93 54.42 12.82
C SER A 9 -8.41 53.48 11.71
N THR A 10 -8.37 53.89 10.45
CA THR A 10 -8.91 53.10 9.32
C THR A 10 -7.88 52.17 8.66
N ARG A 11 -6.60 52.35 8.87
CA ARG A 11 -5.52 51.58 8.23
C ARG A 11 -5.15 50.27 8.91
N SER A 12 -5.69 49.91 10.07
CA SER A 12 -5.13 48.82 10.89
C SER A 12 -6.02 47.57 11.07
N LEU A 13 -7.10 47.45 10.35
CA LEU A 13 -8.03 46.30 10.50
C LEU A 13 -7.84 45.19 9.48
N HIS A 14 -6.85 45.31 8.56
CA HIS A 14 -6.81 44.46 7.40
C HIS A 14 -6.22 43.06 7.66
N LEU A 15 -5.24 42.93 8.55
CA LEU A 15 -4.52 41.67 8.72
C LEU A 15 -5.31 40.67 9.56
N SER A 16 -5.92 41.08 10.66
CA SER A 16 -6.79 40.21 11.47
C SER A 16 -7.96 39.68 10.67
N ILE A 17 -8.60 40.55 9.84
CA ILE A 17 -9.69 40.15 8.95
C ILE A 17 -9.19 39.21 7.87
N LEU A 18 -8.04 39.50 7.24
CA LEU A 18 -7.44 38.64 6.22
C LEU A 18 -7.15 37.26 6.78
N LEU A 19 -6.62 37.13 8.00
CA LEU A 19 -6.36 35.86 8.66
C LEU A 19 -7.66 35.08 8.93
N ILE A 20 -8.74 35.76 9.34
CA ILE A 20 -10.06 35.12 9.50
C ILE A 20 -10.55 34.58 8.18
N VAL A 21 -10.54 35.41 7.12
CA VAL A 21 -10.97 35.01 5.78
C VAL A 21 -10.16 33.83 5.26
N ALA A 22 -8.83 33.86 5.43
CA ALA A 22 -7.94 32.78 5.00
C ALA A 22 -8.27 31.45 5.70
N ASN A 23 -8.46 31.47 7.04
CA ASN A 23 -8.79 30.26 7.79
C ASN A 23 -10.15 29.70 7.37
N VAL A 24 -11.17 30.55 7.22
CA VAL A 24 -12.50 30.13 6.77
C VAL A 24 -12.45 29.57 5.36
N ALA A 25 -11.77 30.27 4.43
CA ALA A 25 -11.65 29.82 3.04
C ALA A 25 -10.94 28.46 2.93
N ILE A 26 -9.81 28.27 3.64
CA ILE A 26 -9.06 27.01 3.66
C ILE A 26 -9.94 25.90 4.23
N PHE A 27 -10.68 26.14 5.31
CA PHE A 27 -11.55 25.15 5.91
C PHE A 27 -12.69 24.75 4.95
N VAL A 28 -13.33 25.71 4.29
CA VAL A 28 -14.40 25.44 3.32
C VAL A 28 -13.87 24.67 2.12
N LEU A 29 -12.70 25.04 1.58
CA LEU A 29 -12.07 24.32 0.47
C LEU A 29 -11.71 22.89 0.88
N MET A 30 -11.15 22.71 2.05
CA MET A 30 -10.82 21.40 2.60
C MET A 30 -12.10 20.55 2.75
N TRP A 31 -13.13 21.09 3.39
CA TRP A 31 -14.40 20.40 3.65
C TRP A 31 -15.14 20.03 2.35
N TRP A 32 -15.11 20.93 1.35
CA TRP A 32 -15.74 20.67 0.03
C TRP A 32 -15.00 19.60 -0.78
N GLY A 33 -13.67 19.56 -0.70
CA GLY A 33 -12.83 18.59 -1.43
C GLY A 33 -12.84 17.18 -0.84
N MET A 34 -13.57 16.93 0.26
CA MET A 34 -13.58 15.62 0.93
C MET A 34 -14.77 14.76 0.51
N PRO A 35 -14.52 13.49 0.15
CA PRO A 35 -15.59 12.51 -0.01
C PRO A 35 -16.37 12.34 1.30
N GLY A 36 -17.68 12.47 1.28
CA GLY A 36 -18.52 12.28 2.45
C GLY A 36 -18.46 13.38 3.51
N HIS A 37 -17.66 14.46 3.29
CA HIS A 37 -17.50 15.59 4.24
C HIS A 37 -17.02 15.18 5.65
N GLU A 38 -16.29 14.07 5.78
CA GLU A 38 -15.72 13.61 7.05
C GLU A 38 -14.27 14.11 7.21
N LEU A 39 -14.01 14.79 8.33
CA LEU A 39 -12.68 15.26 8.72
C LEU A 39 -11.95 14.14 9.47
N THR A 40 -11.21 13.31 8.73
CA THR A 40 -10.35 12.27 9.32
C THR A 40 -8.93 12.77 9.53
N ASN A 41 -8.17 12.08 10.38
CA ASN A 41 -6.76 12.40 10.59
C ASN A 41 -5.93 12.27 9.31
N GLU A 42 -6.22 11.29 8.48
CA GLU A 42 -5.57 11.07 7.18
C GLU A 42 -5.76 12.28 6.26
N THR A 43 -6.99 12.79 6.22
CA THR A 43 -7.29 13.98 5.42
C THR A 43 -6.57 15.22 5.96
N LEU A 44 -6.57 15.42 7.26
CA LEU A 44 -5.84 16.53 7.87
C LEU A 44 -4.32 16.45 7.60
N ILE A 45 -3.73 15.25 7.67
CA ILE A 45 -2.32 15.00 7.32
C ILE A 45 -2.07 15.31 5.85
N ALA A 46 -2.94 14.88 4.94
CA ALA A 46 -2.83 15.16 3.51
C ALA A 46 -2.87 16.68 3.21
N TRP A 47 -3.66 17.45 3.95
CA TRP A 47 -3.75 18.90 3.84
C TRP A 47 -2.62 19.67 4.56
N GLY A 48 -1.72 18.97 5.24
CA GLY A 48 -0.54 19.57 5.87
C GLY A 48 -0.69 19.86 7.37
N ALA A 49 -1.45 19.03 8.08
CA ALA A 49 -1.48 19.04 9.54
C ALA A 49 -0.09 18.79 10.14
N ASN A 50 0.16 19.34 11.29
CA ASN A 50 1.35 19.06 12.08
C ASN A 50 1.25 17.65 12.66
N PHE A 51 2.17 16.79 12.24
CA PHE A 51 2.27 15.41 12.67
C PHE A 51 3.74 15.07 12.84
N ALA A 52 4.19 14.80 14.05
CA ALA A 52 5.60 14.69 14.40
C ALA A 52 6.42 13.82 13.45
N PRO A 53 5.97 12.60 13.05
CA PRO A 53 6.69 11.73 12.11
C PRO A 53 6.97 12.33 10.74
N LEU A 54 6.17 13.28 10.28
CA LEU A 54 6.38 13.98 9.01
C LEU A 54 7.07 15.32 9.21
N THR A 55 6.61 16.08 10.19
CA THR A 55 7.09 17.44 10.45
C THR A 55 8.58 17.49 10.82
N LEU A 56 9.03 16.55 11.67
CA LEU A 56 10.40 16.51 12.18
C LEU A 56 11.34 15.69 11.30
N THR A 57 10.82 14.88 10.37
CA THR A 57 11.63 13.99 9.51
C THR A 57 11.77 14.47 8.07
N GLY A 58 11.32 15.67 7.73
CA GLY A 58 11.56 16.22 6.39
C GLY A 58 10.54 17.20 5.87
N GLU A 59 9.38 17.37 6.54
CA GLU A 59 8.30 18.26 6.09
C GLU A 59 8.03 19.43 7.06
N PRO A 60 9.02 20.28 7.39
CA PRO A 60 8.87 21.37 8.37
C PRO A 60 7.89 22.47 7.94
N TRP A 61 7.47 22.50 6.68
CA TRP A 61 6.41 23.39 6.20
C TRP A 61 5.07 23.15 6.90
N ARG A 62 4.84 21.95 7.45
CA ARG A 62 3.66 21.58 8.24
C ARG A 62 3.50 22.41 9.51
N LEU A 63 4.61 22.96 10.03
CA LEU A 63 4.56 23.90 11.16
C LEU A 63 3.71 25.13 10.86
N LEU A 64 3.70 25.57 9.59
CA LEU A 64 2.93 26.73 9.17
C LEU A 64 1.52 26.35 8.70
N THR A 65 1.40 25.35 7.84
CA THR A 65 0.10 24.98 7.25
C THR A 65 -0.90 24.52 8.28
N SER A 66 -0.46 23.79 9.31
CA SER A 66 -1.30 23.33 10.40
C SER A 66 -2.05 24.45 11.13
N ALA A 67 -1.47 25.65 11.19
CA ALA A 67 -2.08 26.80 11.84
C ALA A 67 -3.31 27.35 11.09
N PHE A 68 -3.56 26.92 9.86
CA PHE A 68 -4.70 27.31 9.05
C PHE A 68 -5.74 26.19 8.88
N LEU A 69 -5.43 24.97 9.32
CA LEU A 69 -6.34 23.83 9.26
C LEU A 69 -7.17 23.75 10.54
N HIS A 70 -8.37 23.20 10.44
CA HIS A 70 -9.26 23.04 11.59
C HIS A 70 -9.95 21.68 11.57
N GLY A 71 -10.01 21.00 12.72
CA GLY A 71 -10.58 19.67 12.90
C GLY A 71 -12.11 19.64 13.01
N GLY A 72 -12.82 20.74 12.71
CA GLY A 72 -14.28 20.80 12.72
C GLY A 72 -14.83 22.23 12.84
N TRP A 73 -16.12 22.39 12.59
CA TRP A 73 -16.82 23.67 12.62
C TRP A 73 -16.71 24.39 13.98
N THR A 74 -16.91 23.65 15.07
CA THR A 74 -16.80 24.24 16.42
C THR A 74 -15.40 24.77 16.69
N HIS A 75 -14.36 24.01 16.29
CA HIS A 75 -12.97 24.41 16.44
C HIS A 75 -12.65 25.66 15.63
N LEU A 76 -13.09 25.72 14.36
CA LEU A 76 -12.96 26.91 13.52
C LEU A 76 -13.64 28.11 14.15
N LEU A 77 -14.92 28.00 14.54
CA LEU A 77 -15.71 29.10 15.08
C LEU A 77 -15.09 29.69 16.35
N MET A 78 -14.63 28.85 17.27
CA MET A 78 -13.98 29.28 18.51
C MET A 78 -12.68 30.05 18.23
N ASN A 79 -11.87 29.56 17.32
CA ASN A 79 -10.62 30.22 16.90
C ASN A 79 -10.91 31.56 16.21
N MET A 80 -11.87 31.60 15.29
CA MET A 80 -12.22 32.85 14.59
C MET A 80 -12.85 33.87 15.53
N TYR A 81 -13.66 33.44 16.49
CA TYR A 81 -14.17 34.30 17.53
C TYR A 81 -13.03 34.93 18.36
N MET A 82 -12.09 34.10 18.83
CA MET A 82 -10.94 34.60 19.60
C MET A 82 -10.06 35.56 18.78
N LEU A 83 -9.82 35.26 17.49
CA LEU A 83 -9.08 36.12 16.58
C LEU A 83 -9.82 37.43 16.32
N ALA A 84 -11.15 37.41 16.17
CA ALA A 84 -11.97 38.62 15.97
C ALA A 84 -11.97 39.55 17.19
N VAL A 85 -11.86 39.00 18.40
CA VAL A 85 -11.79 39.78 19.64
C VAL A 85 -10.38 40.29 19.92
N LEU A 86 -9.39 39.41 19.94
CA LEU A 86 -8.01 39.75 20.36
C LEU A 86 -7.18 40.39 19.23
N GLY A 87 -7.39 39.94 17.99
CA GLY A 87 -6.62 40.36 16.84
C GLY A 87 -6.62 41.86 16.60
N PRO A 88 -7.79 42.48 16.38
CA PRO A 88 -7.88 43.92 16.12
C PRO A 88 -7.33 44.78 17.26
N ILE A 89 -7.51 44.36 18.50
CA ILE A 89 -6.99 45.07 19.67
C ILE A 89 -5.46 45.09 19.64
N LEU A 90 -4.83 43.94 19.45
CA LEU A 90 -3.38 43.83 19.45
C LEU A 90 -2.78 44.43 18.18
N GLU A 91 -3.38 44.25 17.01
CA GLU A 91 -2.94 44.83 15.74
C GLU A 91 -2.89 46.36 15.80
N ARG A 92 -3.92 47.00 16.38
CA ARG A 92 -3.91 48.47 16.64
C ARG A 92 -2.85 48.88 17.62
N THR A 93 -2.60 48.07 18.65
CA THR A 93 -1.65 48.41 19.73
C THR A 93 -0.20 48.35 19.28
N ILE A 94 0.20 47.34 18.53
CA ILE A 94 1.60 47.08 18.15
C ILE A 94 1.91 47.36 16.68
N GLY A 95 0.86 47.57 15.87
CA GLY A 95 0.94 47.75 14.41
C GLY A 95 0.98 46.44 13.64
N ALA A 96 0.49 46.47 12.40
CA ALA A 96 0.27 45.28 11.57
C ALA A 96 1.54 44.44 11.37
N LEU A 97 2.70 45.04 11.11
CA LEU A 97 3.95 44.28 10.89
C LEU A 97 4.39 43.51 12.15
N ARG A 98 4.33 44.12 13.32
CA ARG A 98 4.68 43.43 14.57
C ARG A 98 3.67 42.38 14.93
N PHE A 99 2.39 42.66 14.69
CA PHE A 99 1.32 41.67 14.82
C PHE A 99 1.56 40.46 13.92
N ALA A 100 1.91 40.65 12.64
CA ALA A 100 2.25 39.59 11.70
C ALA A 100 3.40 38.70 12.20
N VAL A 101 4.48 39.33 12.68
CA VAL A 101 5.66 38.60 13.18
C VAL A 101 5.33 37.83 14.46
N VAL A 102 4.56 38.42 15.39
CA VAL A 102 4.08 37.69 16.58
C VAL A 102 3.23 36.52 16.20
N TYR A 103 2.23 36.72 15.33
CA TYR A 103 1.33 35.66 14.89
C TYR A 103 2.09 34.51 14.24
N LEU A 104 2.96 34.82 13.26
CA LEU A 104 3.73 33.84 12.51
C LEU A 104 4.68 33.04 13.41
N LEU A 105 5.50 33.70 14.19
CA LEU A 105 6.48 33.01 15.05
C LEU A 105 5.79 32.20 16.16
N SER A 106 4.66 32.69 16.67
CA SER A 106 3.85 31.93 17.63
C SER A 106 3.22 30.70 17.02
N ALA A 107 2.70 30.80 15.79
CA ALA A 107 2.19 29.66 15.06
C ALA A 107 3.27 28.58 14.88
N LEU A 108 4.42 28.98 14.34
CA LEU A 108 5.54 28.07 14.09
C LEU A 108 6.09 27.46 15.39
N GLY A 109 6.28 28.28 16.44
CA GLY A 109 6.79 27.81 17.71
C GLY A 109 5.83 26.91 18.48
N ALA A 110 4.52 27.18 18.39
CA ALA A 110 3.47 26.34 18.92
C ALA A 110 3.48 24.95 18.26
N SER A 111 3.50 24.95 16.93
CA SER A 111 3.53 23.71 16.16
C SER A 111 4.83 22.93 16.38
N LEU A 112 5.99 23.60 16.53
CA LEU A 112 7.24 22.94 16.86
C LEU A 112 7.19 22.28 18.25
N LEU A 113 6.71 22.99 19.27
CA LEU A 113 6.64 22.42 20.62
C LEU A 113 5.67 21.22 20.66
N SER A 114 4.56 21.30 19.95
CA SER A 114 3.63 20.19 19.77
C SER A 114 4.32 18.98 19.12
N ALA A 115 4.99 19.18 17.96
CA ALA A 115 5.68 18.11 17.26
C ALA A 115 6.77 17.46 18.14
N VAL A 116 7.58 18.26 18.84
CA VAL A 116 8.61 17.75 19.74
C VAL A 116 7.98 17.01 20.93
N TRP A 117 6.93 17.56 21.54
CA TRP A 117 6.26 16.92 22.67
C TRP A 117 5.74 15.53 22.29
N PHE A 118 4.94 15.44 21.23
CA PHE A 118 4.35 14.17 20.80
C PHE A 118 5.33 13.25 20.03
N GLY A 119 6.46 13.77 19.59
CA GLY A 119 7.53 12.99 18.96
C GLY A 119 8.53 12.38 19.93
N TYR A 120 8.54 12.82 21.21
CA TYR A 120 9.50 12.38 22.21
C TYR A 120 8.86 11.90 23.51
N HIS A 121 7.57 12.17 23.71
CA HIS A 121 6.90 11.75 24.93
C HIS A 121 6.39 10.31 24.79
N GLU A 122 7.06 9.39 25.50
CA GLU A 122 6.64 8.00 25.56
C GLU A 122 5.43 7.86 26.49
N VAL A 123 4.40 7.19 26.00
CA VAL A 123 3.25 6.80 26.79
C VAL A 123 3.34 5.31 27.05
N SER A 124 3.42 4.91 28.30
CA SER A 124 3.33 3.51 28.69
C SER A 124 1.86 3.10 28.80
N SER A 125 1.42 2.22 27.91
CA SER A 125 0.15 1.51 28.04
C SER A 125 0.38 0.07 28.49
N PHE A 126 -0.67 -0.63 28.92
CA PHE A 126 -0.58 -2.04 29.31
C PHE A 126 -0.06 -2.96 28.18
N VAL A 127 -0.01 -2.48 26.92
CA VAL A 127 0.30 -3.27 25.73
C VAL A 127 1.60 -2.85 25.05
N SER A 128 2.03 -1.58 25.18
CA SER A 128 3.25 -1.07 24.54
C SER A 128 3.77 0.17 25.24
N VAL A 129 5.10 0.34 25.20
CA VAL A 129 5.78 1.60 25.53
C VAL A 129 6.27 2.19 24.21
N GLY A 130 5.90 3.42 23.90
CA GLY A 130 6.31 4.10 22.68
C GLY A 130 5.68 5.49 22.53
N ILE A 131 6.10 6.23 21.51
CA ILE A 131 5.49 7.52 21.19
C ILE A 131 4.09 7.30 20.59
N HIS A 132 3.17 8.22 20.90
CA HIS A 132 1.85 8.29 20.29
C HIS A 132 1.71 9.63 19.54
N PRO A 133 2.15 9.70 18.28
CA PRO A 133 2.05 10.93 17.51
C PRO A 133 0.61 11.38 17.33
N VAL A 134 0.35 12.66 17.61
CA VAL A 134 -0.97 13.27 17.49
C VAL A 134 -1.01 14.20 16.30
N VAL A 135 -2.11 14.21 15.57
CA VAL A 135 -2.38 15.15 14.49
C VAL A 135 -2.86 16.46 15.11
N SER A 136 -2.05 17.53 14.95
CA SER A 136 -2.33 18.84 15.51
C SER A 136 -2.65 19.85 14.41
N VAL A 137 -3.74 20.59 14.59
CA VAL A 137 -4.25 21.62 13.67
C VAL A 137 -4.88 22.76 14.46
N GLY A 138 -4.91 23.94 13.86
CA GLY A 138 -5.67 25.07 14.34
C GLY A 138 -4.84 26.33 14.58
N ALA A 139 -5.50 27.48 14.44
CA ALA A 139 -4.92 28.78 14.73
C ALA A 139 -4.68 29.01 16.24
N SER A 140 -5.13 28.11 17.10
CA SER A 140 -5.16 28.28 18.56
C SER A 140 -3.76 28.54 19.15
N GLY A 141 -2.72 27.88 18.66
CA GLY A 141 -1.33 28.13 19.08
C GLY A 141 -0.88 29.55 18.79
N ALA A 142 -1.18 30.08 17.60
CA ALA A 142 -0.91 31.49 17.26
C ALA A 142 -1.75 32.45 18.11
N LEU A 143 -3.01 32.11 18.38
CA LEU A 143 -3.90 32.91 19.23
C LEU A 143 -3.42 32.98 20.69
N MET A 144 -2.97 31.85 21.21
CA MET A 144 -2.32 31.81 22.52
C MET A 144 -1.03 32.62 22.53
N GLY A 145 -0.30 32.68 21.40
CA GLY A 145 0.83 33.58 21.23
C GLY A 145 0.45 35.05 21.21
N LEU A 146 -0.65 35.44 20.59
CA LEU A 146 -1.18 36.81 20.68
C LEU A 146 -1.53 37.15 22.14
N ALA A 147 -2.11 36.22 22.90
CA ALA A 147 -2.39 36.42 24.31
C ALA A 147 -1.08 36.56 25.13
N GLY A 148 -0.05 35.76 24.83
CA GLY A 148 1.29 35.89 25.40
C GLY A 148 1.95 37.23 25.10
N ALA A 149 1.85 37.72 23.86
CA ALA A 149 2.35 39.03 23.46
C ALA A 149 1.57 40.17 24.16
N ALA A 150 0.27 40.05 24.32
CA ALA A 150 -0.54 40.99 25.08
C ALA A 150 -0.09 41.03 26.56
N ALA A 151 0.20 39.88 27.16
CA ALA A 151 0.77 39.83 28.51
C ALA A 151 2.15 40.49 28.60
N ALA A 152 3.01 40.31 27.59
CA ALA A 152 4.31 40.96 27.47
C ALA A 152 4.18 42.50 27.41
N VAL A 153 3.21 43.00 26.62
CA VAL A 153 2.91 44.45 26.53
C VAL A 153 2.45 44.98 27.88
N CYS A 154 1.52 44.29 28.58
CA CYS A 154 1.05 44.65 29.90
C CYS A 154 2.21 44.68 30.94
N LEU A 155 3.07 43.66 30.93
CA LEU A 155 4.22 43.60 31.83
C LEU A 155 5.19 44.74 31.58
N ARG A 156 5.53 45.04 30.32
CA ARG A 156 6.38 46.19 29.97
C ARG A 156 5.79 47.53 30.38
N TYR A 157 4.48 47.69 30.23
CA TYR A 157 3.77 48.86 30.73
C TYR A 157 3.91 48.98 32.25
N ALA A 158 3.68 47.89 32.99
CA ALA A 158 3.79 47.87 34.44
C ALA A 158 5.23 48.19 34.93
N MET A 159 6.25 47.69 34.23
CA MET A 159 7.67 47.96 34.54
C MET A 159 8.10 49.39 34.17
N SER A 160 7.43 50.03 33.23
CA SER A 160 7.83 51.31 32.64
C SER A 160 7.14 52.51 33.27
N ARG A 161 6.62 52.45 34.48
CA ARG A 161 5.79 53.39 35.29
C ARG A 161 5.88 54.89 34.97
N ARG A 162 6.67 55.35 34.03
CA ARG A 162 6.81 56.70 33.57
C ARG A 162 6.69 56.81 32.06
N GLY A 163 5.53 57.24 31.53
CA GLY A 163 5.38 57.67 30.14
C GLY A 163 4.22 57.07 29.35
N TRP A 164 3.26 56.42 30.01
CA TRP A 164 2.02 55.99 29.40
C TRP A 164 0.87 56.57 30.25
N ASP A 165 0.07 57.45 29.70
CA ASP A 165 -1.10 58.00 30.37
C ASP A 165 -2.27 57.02 30.42
N GLU A 166 -2.28 56.04 29.50
CA GLU A 166 -3.29 54.95 29.40
C GLU A 166 -2.62 53.62 29.10
N PRO A 167 -3.22 52.46 29.54
CA PRO A 167 -2.70 51.16 29.21
C PRO A 167 -2.73 50.95 27.69
N PRO A 168 -1.65 50.42 27.07
CA PRO A 168 -1.54 50.26 25.63
C PRO A 168 -2.51 49.22 25.05
N VAL A 169 -3.10 48.40 25.90
CA VAL A 169 -4.11 47.39 25.54
C VAL A 169 -5.38 47.70 26.33
N PRO A 170 -6.52 47.90 25.69
CA PRO A 170 -7.79 48.22 26.38
C PRO A 170 -8.37 47.02 27.17
N ILE A 171 -7.59 45.96 27.33
CA ILE A 171 -7.94 44.76 28.10
C ILE A 171 -7.19 44.78 29.43
N ARG A 172 -7.91 44.55 30.53
CA ARG A 172 -7.30 44.41 31.85
C ARG A 172 -6.32 43.22 31.85
N SER A 173 -5.12 43.40 32.45
CA SER A 173 -4.09 42.36 32.56
C SER A 173 -4.66 41.04 33.14
N ASN A 174 -5.55 41.18 34.13
CA ASN A 174 -6.22 40.03 34.73
C ASN A 174 -7.07 39.22 33.71
N ALA A 175 -7.72 39.89 32.75
CA ALA A 175 -8.49 39.23 31.71
C ALA A 175 -7.59 38.39 30.76
N ILE A 176 -6.41 38.92 30.43
CA ILE A 176 -5.42 38.19 29.61
C ILE A 176 -4.93 36.94 30.35
N VAL A 177 -4.58 37.07 31.62
CA VAL A 177 -4.15 35.94 32.47
C VAL A 177 -5.27 34.91 32.60
N GLN A 178 -6.52 35.36 32.78
CA GLN A 178 -7.68 34.45 32.83
C GLN A 178 -7.87 33.71 31.52
N VAL A 179 -7.78 34.38 30.36
CA VAL A 179 -7.91 33.71 29.05
C VAL A 179 -6.81 32.67 28.88
N ILE A 180 -5.56 32.97 29.20
CA ILE A 180 -4.46 32.01 29.14
C ILE A 180 -4.72 30.85 30.10
N ALA A 181 -5.08 31.10 31.33
CA ALA A 181 -5.31 30.09 32.35
C ALA A 181 -6.48 29.16 31.98
N ILE A 182 -7.61 29.73 31.54
CA ILE A 182 -8.77 28.94 31.12
C ILE A 182 -8.41 28.01 29.95
N ASN A 183 -7.72 28.54 28.93
CA ASN A 183 -7.34 27.74 27.77
C ASN A 183 -6.31 26.64 28.13
N LEU A 184 -5.38 26.89 29.01
CA LEU A 184 -4.42 25.88 29.47
C LEU A 184 -5.07 24.85 30.38
N VAL A 185 -6.00 25.25 31.25
CA VAL A 185 -6.70 24.34 32.16
C VAL A 185 -7.76 23.50 31.42
N SER A 186 -8.50 24.11 30.49
CA SER A 186 -9.54 23.40 29.74
C SER A 186 -9.02 22.20 28.96
N GLY A 187 -7.79 22.24 28.48
CA GLY A 187 -7.21 21.11 27.76
C GLY A 187 -6.88 19.89 28.60
N PHE A 188 -6.90 19.98 29.92
CA PHE A 188 -6.84 18.79 30.79
C PHE A 188 -8.20 18.07 30.87
N PHE A 189 -9.29 18.76 30.55
CA PHE A 189 -10.66 18.24 30.68
C PHE A 189 -11.34 17.99 29.34
N ILE A 190 -10.86 18.62 28.26
CA ILE A 190 -11.43 18.50 26.92
C ILE A 190 -10.44 17.73 26.04
N SER A 191 -10.81 16.52 25.63
CA SER A 191 -10.00 15.72 24.68
C SER A 191 -9.90 16.44 23.33
N GLY A 192 -8.73 16.34 22.69
CA GLY A 192 -8.47 16.91 21.36
C GLY A 192 -7.90 18.36 21.41
N ILE A 193 -7.64 18.92 22.59
CA ILE A 193 -6.90 20.19 22.72
C ILE A 193 -5.41 19.92 22.84
N ASP A 194 -4.62 20.48 21.93
CA ASP A 194 -3.15 20.39 21.94
C ASP A 194 -2.53 21.36 22.95
N GLN A 195 -2.30 20.87 24.16
CA GLN A 195 -1.72 21.66 25.24
C GLN A 195 -0.27 22.10 24.96
N ALA A 196 0.51 21.26 24.30
CA ALA A 196 1.88 21.60 23.96
C ALA A 196 1.94 22.78 22.98
N ALA A 197 1.04 22.79 21.98
CA ALA A 197 0.89 23.93 21.08
C ALA A 197 0.47 25.20 21.83
N HIS A 198 -0.49 25.13 22.77
CA HIS A 198 -0.94 26.28 23.55
C HIS A 198 0.20 26.87 24.41
N VAL A 199 0.92 26.01 25.13
CA VAL A 199 2.09 26.46 25.93
C VAL A 199 3.15 27.05 25.02
N GLY A 200 3.50 26.39 23.91
CA GLY A 200 4.47 26.90 22.93
C GLY A 200 4.08 28.25 22.38
N GLY A 201 2.81 28.43 22.04
CA GLY A 201 2.27 29.69 21.56
C GLY A 201 2.44 30.81 22.58
N VAL A 202 1.98 30.60 23.82
CA VAL A 202 2.13 31.60 24.91
C VAL A 202 3.60 32.00 25.11
N LEU A 203 4.50 31.02 25.21
CA LEU A 203 5.91 31.26 25.46
C LEU A 203 6.57 32.06 24.33
N VAL A 204 6.41 31.61 23.08
CA VAL A 204 7.00 32.30 21.92
C VAL A 204 6.38 33.68 21.74
N GLY A 205 5.07 33.80 21.85
CA GLY A 205 4.37 35.07 21.75
C GLY A 205 4.79 36.07 22.83
N PHE A 206 4.99 35.61 24.07
CA PHE A 206 5.51 36.44 25.15
C PHE A 206 6.95 36.91 24.87
N ILE A 207 7.85 36.00 24.48
CA ILE A 207 9.26 36.32 24.16
C ILE A 207 9.34 37.32 23.00
N VAL A 208 8.64 37.04 21.90
CA VAL A 208 8.60 37.91 20.72
C VAL A 208 7.94 39.25 21.07
N GLY A 209 6.84 39.23 21.83
CA GLY A 209 6.18 40.42 22.34
C GLY A 209 7.10 41.30 23.17
N MET A 210 7.90 40.71 24.05
CA MET A 210 8.95 41.44 24.81
C MET A 210 10.01 42.03 23.89
N ALA A 211 10.34 41.42 22.76
CA ALA A 211 11.34 41.94 21.82
C ALA A 211 10.81 43.08 20.94
N VAL A 212 9.58 42.91 20.37
CA VAL A 212 9.04 43.85 19.37
C VAL A 212 8.18 44.97 19.94
N CYS A 213 7.54 44.76 21.11
CA CYS A 213 6.61 45.70 21.72
C CYS A 213 7.32 46.59 22.72
N ARG A 214 8.11 47.57 22.27
CA ARG A 214 8.72 48.58 23.16
C ARG A 214 7.77 49.77 23.38
N PRO A 215 7.72 50.31 24.62
CA PRO A 215 7.03 51.57 24.88
C PRO A 215 7.63 52.67 24.01
N GLN A 216 6.78 53.45 23.34
CA GLN A 216 7.22 54.63 22.61
C GLN A 216 7.62 55.70 23.62
N ARG A 217 8.85 55.67 24.07
CA ARG A 217 9.45 56.76 24.88
C ARG A 217 10.05 57.76 23.92
N LYS A 218 9.77 59.08 24.07
CA LYS A 218 10.50 60.12 23.35
C LYS A 218 11.99 59.86 23.52
N GLY A 219 12.71 59.53 22.46
CA GLY A 219 14.14 59.22 22.46
C GLY A 219 14.58 57.78 22.62
N ALA A 220 13.68 56.79 22.84
CA ALA A 220 14.04 55.36 22.88
C ALA A 220 13.99 54.75 21.47
N ARG A 221 15.14 54.33 20.95
CA ARG A 221 15.23 53.58 19.69
C ARG A 221 14.73 52.15 19.94
N GLY A 222 13.47 51.87 19.58
CA GLY A 222 12.95 50.51 19.44
C GLY A 222 13.51 49.83 18.17
N LEU A 223 13.24 48.50 17.99
CA LEU A 223 13.46 47.85 16.71
C LEU A 223 12.68 48.59 15.63
N GLY A 224 13.38 49.17 14.66
CA GLY A 224 12.76 49.72 13.46
C GLY A 224 12.07 48.60 12.64
N GLN A 225 11.32 48.99 11.62
CA GLN A 225 10.62 47.99 10.76
C GLN A 225 11.58 46.94 10.20
N ALA A 226 12.77 47.33 9.75
CA ALA A 226 13.80 46.40 9.27
C ALA A 226 14.25 45.39 10.35
N GLY A 227 14.41 45.85 11.60
CA GLY A 227 14.78 44.96 12.71
C GLY A 227 13.66 44.00 13.10
N VAL A 228 12.38 44.38 12.96
CA VAL A 228 11.24 43.50 13.17
C VAL A 228 11.16 42.41 12.07
N VAL A 229 11.39 42.81 10.82
CA VAL A 229 11.47 41.86 9.69
C VAL A 229 12.64 40.89 9.88
N ALA A 230 13.82 41.40 10.23
CA ALA A 230 14.99 40.54 10.48
C ALA A 230 14.75 39.55 11.63
N LEU A 231 14.10 39.98 12.72
CA LEU A 231 13.69 39.06 13.80
C LEU A 231 12.72 38.01 13.33
N GLY A 232 11.72 38.36 12.50
CA GLY A 232 10.77 37.43 11.91
C GLY A 232 11.46 36.38 11.06
N ILE A 233 12.35 36.79 10.16
CA ILE A 233 13.13 35.90 9.30
C ILE A 233 14.05 34.99 10.13
N ALA A 234 14.85 35.58 11.03
CA ALA A 234 15.78 34.81 11.86
C ALA A 234 15.04 33.80 12.77
N GLY A 235 13.92 34.22 13.37
CA GLY A 235 13.08 33.33 14.18
C GLY A 235 12.49 32.18 13.36
N THR A 236 12.00 32.47 12.17
CA THR A 236 11.49 31.42 11.26
C THR A 236 12.59 30.43 10.87
N ILE A 237 13.77 30.90 10.48
CA ILE A 237 14.92 30.04 10.15
C ILE A 237 15.31 29.18 11.35
N ALA A 238 15.39 29.76 12.55
CA ALA A 238 15.75 29.04 13.77
C ALA A 238 14.73 27.92 14.10
N ILE A 239 13.43 28.23 14.01
CA ILE A 239 12.37 27.25 14.28
C ILE A 239 12.39 26.12 13.23
N VAL A 240 12.53 26.45 11.95
CA VAL A 240 12.61 25.44 10.87
C VAL A 240 13.89 24.60 10.99
N ALA A 241 15.01 25.21 11.35
CA ALA A 241 16.25 24.46 11.61
C ALA A 241 16.10 23.53 12.82
N ALA A 242 15.47 23.97 13.90
CA ALA A 242 15.19 23.14 15.06
C ALA A 242 14.29 21.95 14.69
N ALA A 243 13.27 22.14 13.84
CA ALA A 243 12.43 21.05 13.36
C ALA A 243 13.22 20.02 12.55
N ARG A 244 14.14 20.47 11.67
CA ARG A 244 14.97 19.57 10.85
C ARG A 244 15.98 18.75 11.66
N HIS A 245 16.33 19.17 12.84
CA HIS A 245 17.21 18.45 13.76
C HIS A 245 16.43 17.72 14.86
N GLY A 246 15.11 17.76 14.82
CA GLY A 246 14.22 17.17 15.82
C GLY A 246 13.80 15.72 15.49
N SER A 247 14.47 15.03 14.56
CA SER A 247 14.19 13.62 14.29
C SER A 247 14.85 12.68 15.30
N ASN A 248 14.25 11.51 15.48
CA ASN A 248 14.81 10.38 16.21
C ASN A 248 14.49 9.07 15.46
N ALA A 249 15.14 7.96 15.87
CA ALA A 249 15.00 6.68 15.17
C ALA A 249 13.55 6.16 15.13
N GLU A 250 12.76 6.43 16.15
CA GLU A 250 11.36 6.00 16.20
C GLU A 250 10.49 6.82 15.24
N LEU A 251 10.71 8.14 15.15
CA LEU A 251 10.05 8.99 14.17
C LEU A 251 10.42 8.63 12.74
N ASP A 252 11.67 8.25 12.49
CA ASP A 252 12.12 7.80 11.17
C ASP A 252 11.46 6.47 10.77
N GLN A 253 11.25 5.55 11.73
CA GLN A 253 10.47 4.32 11.49
C GLN A 253 9.00 4.62 11.18
N TRP A 254 8.38 5.51 11.96
CA TRP A 254 7.00 5.96 11.69
C TRP A 254 6.87 6.58 10.30
N LYS A 255 7.84 7.42 9.91
CA LYS A 255 7.85 8.01 8.57
C LYS A 255 7.96 6.95 7.48
N ALA A 256 8.87 6.00 7.62
CA ALA A 256 9.04 4.91 6.65
C ALA A 256 7.76 4.09 6.48
N GLU A 257 7.05 3.81 7.58
CA GLU A 257 5.75 3.13 7.54
C GLU A 257 4.68 3.94 6.81
N ILE A 258 4.60 5.26 7.08
CA ILE A 258 3.66 6.15 6.41
C ILE A 258 3.98 6.24 4.91
N ASP A 259 5.25 6.39 4.54
CA ASP A 259 5.67 6.46 3.14
C ASP A 259 5.33 5.16 2.40
N ASN A 260 5.50 4.01 3.06
CA ASN A 260 5.11 2.70 2.54
C ASN A 260 3.59 2.59 2.35
N GLN A 261 2.80 2.97 3.33
CA GLN A 261 1.32 2.97 3.23
C GLN A 261 0.83 3.91 2.12
N LEU A 262 1.43 5.09 1.97
CA LEU A 262 1.11 6.02 0.89
C LEU A 262 1.50 5.45 -0.48
N ALA A 263 2.65 4.79 -0.59
CA ALA A 263 3.04 4.11 -1.82
C ALA A 263 2.07 2.98 -2.20
N GLN A 264 1.65 2.18 -1.23
CA GLN A 264 0.66 1.11 -1.44
C GLN A 264 -0.71 1.65 -1.86
N SER A 265 -1.16 2.75 -1.23
CA SER A 265 -2.45 3.37 -1.57
C SER A 265 -2.44 3.99 -2.98
N ARG A 266 -1.31 4.60 -3.40
CA ARG A 266 -1.12 5.08 -4.78
C ARG A 266 -1.15 3.93 -5.79
N LEU A 267 -0.40 2.86 -5.53
CA LEU A 267 -0.42 1.66 -6.37
C LEU A 267 -1.82 1.03 -6.47
N LYS A 268 -2.58 1.05 -5.38
CA LYS A 268 -3.96 0.59 -5.39
C LYS A 268 -4.86 1.49 -6.25
N ALA A 269 -4.75 2.80 -6.09
CA ALA A 269 -5.51 3.76 -6.88
C ALA A 269 -5.17 3.69 -8.38
N GLU A 270 -3.90 3.53 -8.72
CA GLU A 270 -3.45 3.33 -10.11
C GLU A 270 -4.03 2.04 -10.70
N ARG A 271 -4.04 0.94 -9.92
CA ARG A 271 -4.66 -0.33 -10.34
C ARG A 271 -6.17 -0.22 -10.51
N GLU A 272 -6.86 0.50 -9.61
CA GLU A 272 -8.30 0.74 -9.74
C GLU A 272 -8.61 1.59 -10.97
N GLN A 273 -7.80 2.61 -11.27
CA GLN A 273 -7.92 3.40 -12.50
C GLN A 273 -7.65 2.55 -13.75
N GLN A 274 -6.61 1.72 -13.73
CA GLN A 274 -6.33 0.80 -14.84
C GLN A 274 -7.48 -0.21 -15.01
N ALA A 275 -7.99 -0.77 -13.92
CA ALA A 275 -9.13 -1.69 -13.97
C ALA A 275 -10.40 -1.04 -14.52
N GLN A 276 -10.66 0.23 -14.15
CA GLN A 276 -11.77 0.99 -14.72
C GLN A 276 -11.57 1.28 -16.21
N ALA A 277 -10.37 1.70 -16.62
CA ALA A 277 -10.05 1.93 -18.02
C ALA A 277 -10.18 0.65 -18.86
N ILE A 278 -9.71 -0.47 -18.34
CA ILE A 278 -9.89 -1.80 -18.95
C ILE A 278 -11.37 -2.17 -19.04
N ALA A 279 -12.16 -1.95 -17.98
CA ALA A 279 -13.58 -2.24 -17.98
C ALA A 279 -14.36 -1.38 -18.98
N GLU A 280 -14.00 -0.10 -19.13
CA GLU A 280 -14.55 0.80 -20.16
C GLU A 280 -14.15 0.32 -21.56
N GLN A 281 -12.90 -0.09 -21.77
CA GLN A 281 -12.44 -0.63 -23.04
C GLN A 281 -13.15 -1.94 -23.39
N VAL A 282 -13.29 -2.85 -22.44
CA VAL A 282 -14.03 -4.12 -22.60
C VAL A 282 -15.50 -3.84 -22.95
N LYS A 283 -16.12 -2.86 -22.31
CA LYS A 283 -17.49 -2.44 -22.61
C LYS A 283 -17.60 -1.84 -24.02
N PHE A 284 -16.68 -0.96 -24.39
CA PHE A 284 -16.58 -0.38 -25.72
C PHE A 284 -16.42 -1.47 -26.80
N ASP A 285 -15.50 -2.40 -26.57
CA ASP A 285 -15.24 -3.53 -27.45
C ASP A 285 -16.45 -4.48 -27.56
N ALA A 286 -17.18 -4.70 -26.46
CA ALA A 286 -18.40 -5.51 -26.47
C ALA A 286 -19.55 -4.83 -27.27
N GLU A 287 -19.65 -3.51 -27.22
CA GLU A 287 -20.68 -2.75 -27.93
C GLU A 287 -20.38 -2.57 -29.43
N HIS A 288 -19.09 -2.59 -29.83
CA HIS A 288 -18.65 -2.30 -31.21
C HIS A 288 -18.15 -3.53 -31.98
N ARG A 289 -18.09 -4.70 -31.36
CA ARG A 289 -17.74 -5.95 -32.07
C ARG A 289 -18.97 -6.62 -32.68
N PRO A 290 -18.85 -7.15 -33.90
CA PRO A 290 -19.88 -8.04 -34.42
C PRO A 290 -20.02 -9.24 -33.48
N PRO A 291 -21.24 -9.75 -33.24
CA PRO A 291 -21.46 -10.85 -32.31
C PRO A 291 -20.61 -12.04 -32.72
N PHE A 292 -19.72 -12.47 -31.81
CA PHE A 292 -18.95 -13.68 -31.97
C PHE A 292 -19.92 -14.88 -31.86
N VAL A 293 -20.24 -15.49 -32.96
CA VAL A 293 -21.04 -16.73 -32.99
C VAL A 293 -20.05 -17.88 -32.82
N SER A 294 -19.77 -18.26 -31.56
CA SER A 294 -19.19 -19.54 -31.25
C SER A 294 -20.23 -20.63 -31.55
N THR A 295 -20.08 -21.30 -32.67
CA THR A 295 -20.99 -22.41 -33.06
C THR A 295 -20.80 -23.66 -32.22
N ASP A 296 -19.79 -23.72 -31.34
CA ASP A 296 -19.45 -24.92 -30.57
C ASP A 296 -18.94 -24.65 -29.17
N VAL A 297 -19.78 -24.09 -28.31
CA VAL A 297 -19.54 -24.15 -26.87
C VAL A 297 -19.81 -25.59 -26.42
N ALA A 298 -18.77 -26.41 -26.32
CA ALA A 298 -18.89 -27.65 -25.57
C ALA A 298 -19.34 -27.28 -24.16
N LYS A 299 -20.51 -27.72 -23.72
CA LYS A 299 -21.04 -27.47 -22.39
C LYS A 299 -20.04 -28.02 -21.36
N GLY A 300 -19.13 -27.19 -20.89
CA GLY A 300 -18.23 -27.53 -19.80
C GLY A 300 -19.02 -27.83 -18.54
N THR A 301 -18.55 -28.74 -17.72
CA THR A 301 -19.08 -28.97 -16.37
C THR A 301 -18.45 -27.94 -15.44
N VAL A 302 -19.26 -27.21 -14.67
CA VAL A 302 -18.78 -26.25 -13.64
C VAL A 302 -19.09 -26.85 -12.27
N LEU A 303 -18.06 -26.94 -11.42
CA LEU A 303 -18.15 -27.50 -10.08
C LEU A 303 -17.76 -26.48 -9.03
N PRO A 304 -18.52 -26.33 -7.94
CA PRO A 304 -18.14 -25.47 -6.82
C PRO A 304 -17.00 -26.13 -6.03
N VAL A 305 -15.93 -25.38 -5.73
CA VAL A 305 -14.72 -25.91 -5.06
C VAL A 305 -14.32 -25.15 -3.81
N GLY A 306 -15.12 -24.18 -3.37
CA GLY A 306 -14.88 -23.38 -2.17
C GLY A 306 -14.54 -21.93 -2.50
N LYS A 307 -14.64 -21.03 -1.50
CA LYS A 307 -14.44 -19.59 -1.65
C LYS A 307 -12.97 -19.23 -1.73
N SER A 308 -12.66 -18.29 -2.62
CA SER A 308 -11.29 -17.85 -2.88
C SER A 308 -10.34 -19.04 -3.14
N PRO A 309 -10.62 -19.87 -4.16
CA PRO A 309 -9.73 -20.97 -4.46
C PRO A 309 -8.36 -20.43 -4.84
N TYR A 310 -7.29 -21.14 -4.47
CA TYR A 310 -5.93 -20.62 -4.65
C TYR A 310 -5.10 -21.47 -5.61
N ALA A 311 -5.10 -22.78 -5.46
CA ALA A 311 -4.32 -23.66 -6.31
C ALA A 311 -5.13 -24.90 -6.65
N MET A 312 -4.88 -25.44 -7.85
CA MET A 312 -5.33 -26.76 -8.21
C MET A 312 -4.15 -27.62 -8.70
N ALA A 313 -4.24 -28.90 -8.48
CA ALA A 313 -3.26 -29.87 -8.93
C ALA A 313 -3.96 -31.17 -9.32
N LEU A 314 -3.51 -31.78 -10.42
CA LEU A 314 -3.89 -33.13 -10.76
C LEU A 314 -3.12 -34.16 -9.95
N GLY A 315 -3.80 -35.17 -9.47
CA GLY A 315 -3.13 -36.36 -8.95
C GLY A 315 -2.30 -37.07 -10.03
N PRO A 316 -1.24 -37.81 -9.66
CA PRO A 316 -0.30 -38.44 -10.58
C PRO A 316 -0.98 -39.38 -11.60
N GLY A 317 -2.12 -39.97 -11.25
CA GLY A 317 -2.92 -40.79 -12.15
C GLY A 317 -3.87 -40.05 -13.07
N GLY A 318 -3.96 -38.70 -12.97
CA GLY A 318 -4.88 -37.86 -13.75
C GLY A 318 -6.37 -38.07 -13.46
N LYS A 319 -6.72 -38.90 -12.46
CA LYS A 319 -8.11 -39.26 -12.15
C LYS A 319 -8.77 -38.33 -11.15
N ARG A 320 -7.99 -37.61 -10.39
CA ARG A 320 -8.48 -36.68 -9.37
C ARG A 320 -7.84 -35.30 -9.53
N LEU A 321 -8.68 -34.30 -9.40
CA LEU A 321 -8.25 -32.92 -9.30
C LEU A 321 -8.44 -32.46 -7.87
N TYR A 322 -7.44 -31.82 -7.32
CA TYR A 322 -7.39 -31.30 -5.96
C TYR A 322 -7.37 -29.78 -6.02
N VAL A 323 -8.20 -29.12 -5.21
CA VAL A 323 -8.31 -27.65 -5.21
C VAL A 323 -8.29 -27.13 -3.79
N THR A 324 -7.40 -26.18 -3.50
CA THR A 324 -7.38 -25.47 -2.23
C THR A 324 -8.23 -24.21 -2.30
N ALA A 325 -8.95 -23.90 -1.22
CA ALA A 325 -9.73 -22.67 -1.09
C ALA A 325 -9.34 -21.96 0.22
N MET A 326 -8.89 -20.69 0.09
CA MET A 326 -8.29 -19.95 1.20
C MET A 326 -9.31 -19.50 2.24
N ASP A 327 -10.46 -18.96 1.79
CA ASP A 327 -11.47 -18.40 2.70
C ASP A 327 -12.21 -19.49 3.47
N ASP A 328 -12.49 -20.59 2.82
CA ASP A 328 -13.14 -21.75 3.44
C ASP A 328 -12.14 -22.67 4.16
N ASN A 329 -10.83 -22.46 3.95
CA ASN A 329 -9.75 -23.30 4.46
C ASN A 329 -9.98 -24.78 4.14
N THR A 330 -10.19 -25.10 2.86
CA THR A 330 -10.56 -26.44 2.41
C THR A 330 -9.62 -26.97 1.34
N LEU A 331 -9.55 -28.30 1.25
CA LEU A 331 -9.05 -29.06 0.11
C LEU A 331 -10.23 -29.84 -0.49
N THR A 332 -10.65 -29.45 -1.67
CA THR A 332 -11.73 -30.12 -2.42
C THR A 332 -11.14 -31.12 -3.40
N VAL A 333 -11.70 -32.33 -3.42
CA VAL A 333 -11.30 -33.42 -4.31
C VAL A 333 -12.40 -33.66 -5.33
N VAL A 334 -12.05 -33.62 -6.61
CA VAL A 334 -12.93 -33.81 -7.76
C VAL A 334 -12.55 -35.11 -8.48
N ASP A 335 -13.51 -35.97 -8.76
CA ASP A 335 -13.37 -37.10 -9.69
C ASP A 335 -13.47 -36.57 -11.12
N VAL A 336 -12.38 -36.66 -11.85
CA VAL A 336 -12.24 -36.09 -13.18
C VAL A 336 -13.12 -36.80 -14.20
N GLU A 337 -13.20 -38.14 -14.12
CA GLU A 337 -13.97 -38.96 -15.04
C GLU A 337 -15.48 -38.78 -14.84
N LYS A 338 -15.91 -38.79 -13.59
CA LYS A 338 -17.32 -38.56 -13.22
C LYS A 338 -17.74 -37.10 -13.26
N ARG A 339 -16.78 -36.16 -13.34
CA ARG A 339 -17.01 -34.73 -13.25
C ARG A 339 -17.86 -34.36 -12.03
N ALA A 340 -17.47 -34.87 -10.89
CA ALA A 340 -18.21 -34.72 -9.66
C ALA A 340 -17.29 -34.52 -8.45
N LEU A 341 -17.81 -33.82 -7.44
CA LEU A 341 -17.12 -33.69 -6.15
C LEU A 341 -17.08 -35.06 -5.46
N VAL A 342 -15.89 -35.44 -5.01
CA VAL A 342 -15.70 -36.67 -4.20
C VAL A 342 -15.88 -36.33 -2.72
N ARG A 343 -15.17 -35.32 -2.26
CA ARG A 343 -15.24 -34.80 -0.88
C ARG A 343 -14.61 -33.40 -0.76
N THR A 344 -14.95 -32.72 0.31
CA THR A 344 -14.24 -31.53 0.77
C THR A 344 -13.64 -31.84 2.14
N ILE A 345 -12.34 -31.63 2.28
CA ILE A 345 -11.59 -31.81 3.52
C ILE A 345 -11.45 -30.43 4.13
N HIS A 346 -12.01 -30.25 5.33
CA HIS A 346 -11.92 -29.00 6.06
C HIS A 346 -10.66 -29.02 6.91
N GLY A 347 -9.84 -27.98 6.79
CA GLY A 347 -8.86 -27.67 7.82
C GLY A 347 -9.62 -27.37 9.10
N GLU A 348 -9.19 -27.93 10.24
CA GLU A 348 -9.62 -27.40 11.54
C GLU A 348 -9.47 -25.88 11.49
N PRO A 349 -10.33 -25.10 12.16
CA PRO A 349 -10.11 -23.67 12.28
C PRO A 349 -8.72 -23.50 12.90
N PHE A 350 -7.69 -23.33 12.04
CA PHE A 350 -6.30 -23.21 12.48
C PHE A 350 -6.25 -22.05 13.44
N ALA A 351 -6.08 -22.44 14.68
CA ALA A 351 -5.87 -21.71 15.90
C ALA A 351 -6.19 -20.19 15.85
N THR A 352 -7.08 -19.85 16.66
CA THR A 352 -7.32 -18.62 17.38
C THR A 352 -6.05 -17.88 17.90
N GLY A 353 -4.90 -18.03 17.28
CA GLY A 353 -3.68 -17.31 17.55
C GLY A 353 -3.65 -16.01 16.74
N LEU A 354 -3.98 -14.90 17.38
CA LEU A 354 -3.77 -13.52 16.88
C LEU A 354 -2.25 -13.21 16.82
N GLY A 355 -1.48 -14.03 16.15
CA GLY A 355 -0.05 -13.83 15.96
C GLY A 355 0.23 -13.04 14.70
N GLY A 356 0.41 -11.73 14.80
CA GLY A 356 1.36 -11.01 13.99
C GLY A 356 0.97 -10.62 12.57
N CYS A 357 -0.31 -10.56 12.18
CA CYS A 357 -0.71 -9.94 10.93
C CYS A 357 -1.22 -8.52 11.16
N PRO A 358 -0.58 -7.48 10.64
CA PRO A 358 -1.10 -6.12 10.72
C PRO A 358 -2.38 -5.95 9.90
N GLY A 359 -3.50 -5.62 10.55
CA GLY A 359 -4.74 -5.20 9.91
C GLY A 359 -5.54 -6.30 9.22
N ASN A 360 -6.52 -5.88 8.42
CA ASN A 360 -7.48 -6.73 7.69
C ASN A 360 -6.87 -7.61 6.57
N MET A 361 -5.57 -7.55 6.33
CA MET A 361 -4.88 -8.29 5.26
C MET A 361 -4.85 -9.80 5.43
N CYS A 362 -5.19 -10.31 6.62
CA CYS A 362 -5.13 -11.74 6.92
C CYS A 362 -6.50 -12.43 7.06
N ARG A 363 -7.59 -11.74 6.76
CA ARG A 363 -8.89 -12.39 6.65
C ARG A 363 -8.90 -13.29 5.41
N GLY A 364 -9.15 -14.59 5.61
CA GLY A 364 -9.39 -15.55 4.56
C GLY A 364 -8.16 -16.22 3.93
N ARG A 365 -6.96 -16.09 4.48
CA ARG A 365 -5.74 -16.66 3.89
C ARG A 365 -5.29 -17.94 4.60
N GLY A 366 -6.05 -19.02 4.44
CA GLY A 366 -5.72 -20.35 4.97
C GLY A 366 -4.93 -21.21 3.97
N ALA A 367 -5.58 -22.21 3.40
CA ALA A 367 -5.02 -23.16 2.44
C ALA A 367 -4.60 -22.50 1.12
N ALA A 368 -3.31 -22.56 0.79
CA ALA A 368 -2.72 -21.95 -0.40
C ALA A 368 -2.11 -22.99 -1.35
N GLY A 369 -0.82 -22.92 -1.63
CA GLY A 369 -0.13 -23.83 -2.54
C GLY A 369 -0.32 -25.30 -2.20
N LEU A 370 -0.34 -26.14 -3.21
CA LEU A 370 -0.71 -27.54 -3.12
C LEU A 370 0.27 -28.43 -3.90
N ALA A 371 0.70 -29.52 -3.29
CA ALA A 371 1.37 -30.63 -3.97
C ALA A 371 0.77 -31.96 -3.52
N ILE A 372 0.72 -32.92 -4.45
CA ILE A 372 0.23 -34.28 -4.19
C ILE A 372 1.42 -35.24 -4.19
N SER A 373 1.45 -36.17 -3.25
CA SER A 373 2.50 -37.21 -3.25
C SER A 373 2.39 -38.14 -4.46
N PRO A 374 3.50 -38.71 -4.94
CA PRO A 374 3.49 -39.56 -6.15
C PRO A 374 2.59 -40.80 -6.06
N ASP A 375 2.36 -41.29 -4.84
CA ASP A 375 1.49 -42.43 -4.53
C ASP A 375 0.02 -42.03 -4.28
N GLU A 376 -0.30 -40.75 -4.40
CA GLU A 376 -1.60 -40.17 -4.02
C GLU A 376 -2.01 -40.45 -2.56
N GLY A 377 -1.06 -40.81 -1.69
CA GLY A 377 -1.32 -41.03 -0.26
C GLY A 377 -1.55 -39.76 0.50
N TYR A 378 -0.84 -38.69 0.13
CA TYR A 378 -0.84 -37.44 0.86
C TYR A 378 -0.99 -36.21 -0.04
N ALA A 379 -1.64 -35.18 0.50
CA ALA A 379 -1.55 -33.81 0.02
C ALA A 379 -0.74 -32.96 0.98
N TYR A 380 0.09 -32.07 0.44
CA TYR A 380 0.87 -31.09 1.15
C TYR A 380 0.32 -29.71 0.83
N VAL A 381 -0.24 -29.03 1.82
CA VAL A 381 -0.93 -27.74 1.64
C VAL A 381 -0.20 -26.66 2.43
N ALA A 382 0.21 -25.60 1.76
CA ALA A 382 0.75 -24.42 2.41
C ALA A 382 -0.34 -23.69 3.21
N SER A 383 -0.07 -23.39 4.47
CA SER A 383 -0.89 -22.55 5.32
C SER A 383 -0.19 -21.20 5.50
N MET A 384 -0.62 -20.21 4.73
CA MET A 384 -0.04 -18.86 4.78
C MET A 384 -0.17 -18.22 6.16
N ARG A 385 -1.22 -18.55 6.87
CA ARG A 385 -1.53 -17.98 8.18
C ARG A 385 -0.67 -18.52 9.29
N GLU A 386 -0.25 -19.79 9.15
CA GLU A 386 0.46 -20.53 10.19
C GLU A 386 1.96 -20.66 9.89
N ASP A 387 2.46 -20.09 8.79
CA ASP A 387 3.84 -20.27 8.34
C ASP A 387 4.24 -21.77 8.35
N SER A 388 3.39 -22.62 7.80
CA SER A 388 3.54 -24.06 7.86
C SER A 388 3.06 -24.74 6.59
N VAL A 389 3.48 -25.98 6.40
CA VAL A 389 2.87 -26.91 5.44
C VAL A 389 2.17 -28.00 6.22
N VAL A 390 0.93 -28.26 5.86
CA VAL A 390 0.07 -29.27 6.45
C VAL A 390 0.08 -30.52 5.58
N ARG A 391 0.24 -31.69 6.17
CA ARG A 391 0.14 -32.98 5.51
C ARG A 391 -1.22 -33.60 5.76
N ILE A 392 -1.92 -33.92 4.71
CA ILE A 392 -3.28 -34.48 4.71
C ILE A 392 -3.24 -35.91 4.17
N ASP A 393 -3.75 -36.88 4.92
CA ASP A 393 -4.00 -38.24 4.45
C ASP A 393 -5.22 -38.23 3.50
N LEU A 394 -4.97 -38.46 2.23
CA LEU A 394 -6.01 -38.41 1.21
C LEU A 394 -7.01 -39.56 1.27
N ALA A 395 -6.62 -40.72 1.79
CA ALA A 395 -7.51 -41.86 1.97
C ALA A 395 -8.47 -41.59 3.13
N ARG A 396 -7.98 -41.11 4.28
CA ARG A 396 -8.81 -40.83 5.45
C ARG A 396 -9.53 -39.48 5.34
N GLY A 397 -8.96 -38.52 4.59
CA GLY A 397 -9.46 -37.15 4.51
C GLY A 397 -9.22 -36.35 5.79
N THR A 398 -8.11 -36.59 6.46
CA THR A 398 -7.76 -35.97 7.74
C THR A 398 -6.37 -35.36 7.70
N ILE A 399 -6.18 -34.27 8.43
CA ILE A 399 -4.86 -33.69 8.68
C ILE A 399 -4.09 -34.65 9.61
N VAL A 400 -2.87 -34.99 9.18
CA VAL A 400 -1.98 -35.89 9.96
C VAL A 400 -1.09 -35.07 10.90
N ASP A 401 -0.42 -34.06 10.34
CA ASP A 401 0.53 -33.22 11.03
C ASP A 401 0.90 -31.98 10.19
N SER A 402 1.81 -31.15 10.70
CA SER A 402 2.33 -30.01 9.98
C SER A 402 3.81 -29.77 10.29
N VAL A 403 4.49 -29.06 9.41
CA VAL A 403 5.86 -28.61 9.57
C VAL A 403 5.94 -27.08 9.43
N LYS A 404 6.66 -26.42 10.34
CA LYS A 404 6.94 -24.98 10.23
C LYS A 404 7.95 -24.74 9.11
N VAL A 405 7.68 -23.71 8.29
CA VAL A 405 8.50 -23.25 7.17
C VAL A 405 8.75 -21.75 7.31
N GLY A 406 9.27 -21.11 6.26
CA GLY A 406 9.42 -19.66 6.24
C GLY A 406 8.08 -18.93 6.19
N ARG A 407 8.13 -17.61 6.34
CA ARG A 407 6.93 -16.76 6.43
C ARG A 407 6.15 -16.72 5.13
N PHE A 408 4.84 -16.85 5.25
CA PHE A 408 3.90 -16.68 4.15
C PHE A 408 4.10 -17.71 3.01
N PRO A 409 4.06 -19.02 3.29
CA PRO A 409 4.28 -20.05 2.28
C PRO A 409 3.17 -20.02 1.22
N ARG A 410 3.55 -20.02 -0.06
CA ARG A 410 2.62 -19.82 -1.19
C ARG A 410 2.59 -21.01 -2.16
N THR A 411 3.74 -21.43 -2.64
CA THR A 411 3.87 -22.50 -3.63
C THR A 411 4.52 -23.71 -2.97
N VAL A 412 3.98 -24.88 -3.23
CA VAL A 412 4.51 -26.14 -2.74
C VAL A 412 4.74 -27.06 -3.92
N ILE A 413 5.94 -27.64 -4.02
CA ILE A 413 6.30 -28.61 -5.07
C ILE A 413 6.94 -29.83 -4.42
N ALA A 414 6.44 -31.01 -4.74
CA ALA A 414 7.07 -32.26 -4.37
C ALA A 414 8.07 -32.68 -5.45
N SER A 415 9.31 -33.02 -5.04
CA SER A 415 10.29 -33.62 -5.92
C SER A 415 10.40 -35.11 -5.66
N PRO A 416 9.78 -35.95 -6.50
CA PRO A 416 9.81 -37.41 -6.30
C PRO A 416 11.22 -37.99 -6.40
N ALA A 417 12.07 -37.40 -7.23
CA ALA A 417 13.42 -37.88 -7.49
C ALA A 417 14.35 -37.81 -6.27
N HIS A 418 14.10 -36.86 -5.35
CA HIS A 418 15.01 -36.58 -4.25
C HIS A 418 14.35 -36.57 -2.86
N ASP A 419 13.15 -37.12 -2.74
CA ASP A 419 12.42 -37.26 -1.46
C ASP A 419 12.26 -35.88 -0.74
N LYS A 420 12.04 -34.81 -1.48
CA LYS A 420 11.99 -33.44 -1.00
C LYS A 420 10.69 -32.74 -1.34
N LEU A 421 10.28 -31.86 -0.44
CA LEU A 421 9.24 -30.85 -0.67
C LEU A 421 9.89 -29.47 -0.66
N TYR A 422 9.66 -28.70 -1.71
CA TYR A 422 10.08 -27.31 -1.79
C TYR A 422 8.90 -26.39 -1.53
N VAL A 423 9.10 -25.39 -0.68
CA VAL A 423 8.06 -24.45 -0.27
C VAL A 423 8.57 -23.03 -0.46
N PHE A 424 7.96 -22.28 -1.37
CA PHE A 424 8.27 -20.88 -1.58
C PHE A 424 7.64 -20.04 -0.49
N ASN A 425 8.44 -19.25 0.21
CA ASN A 425 8.01 -18.36 1.27
C ASN A 425 7.93 -16.93 0.73
N GLY A 426 6.72 -16.37 0.68
CA GLY A 426 6.45 -15.06 0.06
C GLY A 426 7.04 -13.86 0.79
N VAL A 427 7.41 -14.01 2.07
CA VAL A 427 8.11 -13.00 2.85
C VAL A 427 9.54 -13.45 3.11
N GLY A 428 10.51 -12.61 2.74
CA GLY A 428 11.94 -12.93 2.88
C GLY A 428 12.56 -13.63 1.69
N ASP A 429 11.81 -13.78 0.57
CA ASP A 429 12.31 -14.31 -0.71
C ASP A 429 13.18 -15.55 -0.52
N SER A 430 12.59 -16.62 0.00
CA SER A 430 13.29 -17.84 0.39
C SER A 430 12.50 -19.11 0.08
N ILE A 431 13.18 -20.24 0.04
CA ILE A 431 12.58 -21.57 -0.16
C ILE A 431 12.90 -22.42 1.06
N SER A 432 11.86 -23.02 1.66
CA SER A 432 12.05 -24.08 2.66
C SER A 432 12.09 -25.43 1.97
N VAL A 433 13.11 -26.22 2.28
CA VAL A 433 13.29 -27.60 1.78
C VAL A 433 13.00 -28.56 2.92
N VAL A 434 12.00 -29.42 2.74
CA VAL A 434 11.55 -30.40 3.73
C VAL A 434 11.81 -31.82 3.20
N GLY A 435 12.53 -32.64 3.96
CA GLY A 435 12.71 -34.05 3.63
C GLY A 435 11.43 -34.84 3.91
N LEU A 436 10.88 -35.52 2.91
CA LEU A 436 9.62 -36.23 3.03
C LEU A 436 9.71 -37.49 3.91
N SER A 437 10.80 -38.28 3.78
CA SER A 437 11.06 -39.46 4.61
C SER A 437 11.40 -39.11 6.05
N GLN A 438 11.89 -37.89 6.29
CA GLN A 438 12.27 -37.38 7.62
C GLN A 438 11.23 -36.42 8.21
N TRP A 439 10.07 -36.30 7.58
CA TRP A 439 8.99 -35.44 8.01
C TRP A 439 8.63 -35.62 9.50
N PRO A 440 8.45 -34.57 10.26
CA PRO A 440 8.60 -33.12 10.00
C PRO A 440 9.94 -32.53 10.47
N LYS A 441 10.99 -33.32 10.61
CA LYS A 441 12.18 -32.97 11.44
C LYS A 441 13.25 -32.15 10.74
N SER A 442 13.28 -32.11 9.43
CA SER A 442 14.37 -31.43 8.70
C SER A 442 13.84 -30.36 7.77
N VAL A 443 14.10 -29.11 8.10
CA VAL A 443 13.81 -27.96 7.24
C VAL A 443 15.09 -27.17 7.00
N LYS A 444 15.51 -27.10 5.74
CA LYS A 444 16.62 -26.25 5.26
C LYS A 444 16.04 -25.03 4.57
N THR A 445 16.63 -23.87 4.71
CA THR A 445 16.21 -22.66 4.02
C THR A 445 17.22 -22.27 2.96
N LEU A 446 16.76 -22.07 1.72
CA LEU A 446 17.53 -21.51 0.61
C LEU A 446 17.14 -20.05 0.44
N SER A 447 18.12 -19.15 0.47
CA SER A 447 17.88 -17.73 0.25
C SER A 447 17.94 -17.41 -1.23
N LEU A 448 16.97 -16.64 -1.71
CA LEU A 448 16.97 -16.05 -3.06
C LEU A 448 17.65 -14.67 -3.07
N GLY A 449 18.08 -14.19 -1.88
CA GLY A 449 18.85 -12.96 -1.70
C GLY A 449 18.01 -11.70 -1.56
N GLY A 450 16.76 -11.84 -1.21
CA GLY A 450 15.91 -10.75 -0.77
C GLY A 450 16.12 -10.39 0.71
N SER A 451 15.69 -9.19 1.12
CA SER A 451 15.70 -8.80 2.53
C SER A 451 14.48 -9.37 3.24
N ALA A 452 14.63 -9.78 4.50
CA ALA A 452 13.55 -10.30 5.34
C ALA A 452 12.42 -9.27 5.62
N GLN A 453 12.63 -8.01 5.24
CA GLN A 453 11.76 -6.87 5.50
C GLN A 453 11.02 -6.33 4.26
N ALA A 454 11.13 -6.99 3.12
CA ALA A 454 10.43 -6.53 1.93
C ALA A 454 8.94 -6.90 2.01
N ASP A 455 8.13 -5.97 2.46
CA ASP A 455 6.67 -6.07 2.57
C ASP A 455 5.94 -5.87 1.23
N GLY A 456 6.67 -5.69 0.14
CA GLY A 456 6.13 -5.59 -1.22
C GLY A 456 5.79 -6.95 -1.79
N MET A 457 4.64 -7.53 -1.43
CA MET A 457 4.15 -8.72 -2.09
C MET A 457 3.47 -8.34 -3.41
N PRO A 458 3.92 -8.85 -4.55
CA PRO A 458 3.10 -8.78 -5.75
C PRO A 458 1.81 -9.58 -5.48
N PHE A 459 0.69 -8.89 -5.49
CA PHE A 459 -0.62 -9.51 -5.45
C PHE A 459 -0.85 -10.23 -6.78
N GLY A 460 -0.59 -11.53 -6.83
CA GLY A 460 -0.80 -12.38 -7.98
C GLY A 460 -0.40 -13.81 -7.65
N ARG A 461 -1.01 -14.77 -8.33
CA ARG A 461 -0.65 -16.19 -8.27
C ARG A 461 0.55 -16.50 -9.16
N THR A 462 1.57 -15.72 -9.12
CA THR A 462 2.81 -16.00 -9.85
C THR A 462 3.28 -17.38 -9.42
N LEU A 463 3.44 -18.31 -10.35
CA LEU A 463 4.18 -19.53 -10.10
C LEU A 463 5.60 -19.13 -9.73
N SER A 464 5.84 -19.05 -8.42
CA SER A 464 7.10 -18.51 -7.89
C SER A 464 8.23 -19.54 -8.02
N MET A 465 7.88 -20.79 -8.36
CA MET A 465 8.86 -21.88 -8.44
C MET A 465 8.29 -23.06 -9.25
N TRP A 466 9.15 -23.79 -9.98
CA TRP A 466 8.81 -24.98 -10.75
C TRP A 466 10.04 -25.90 -10.89
N LEU A 467 9.79 -27.18 -11.18
CA LEU A 467 10.86 -28.16 -11.48
C LEU A 467 11.06 -28.28 -12.99
N SER A 468 12.29 -28.59 -13.38
CA SER A 468 12.57 -29.11 -14.73
C SER A 468 11.81 -30.43 -14.94
N SER A 469 11.57 -30.81 -16.19
CA SER A 469 10.83 -32.05 -16.52
C SER A 469 11.51 -33.32 -16.02
N ASP A 470 12.84 -33.32 -15.87
CA ASP A 470 13.62 -34.42 -15.30
C ASP A 470 13.71 -34.36 -13.76
N GLY A 471 13.17 -33.31 -13.15
CA GLY A 471 13.18 -33.10 -11.69
C GLY A 471 14.53 -32.73 -11.09
N ASN A 472 15.59 -32.54 -11.91
CA ASN A 472 16.94 -32.29 -11.42
C ASN A 472 17.25 -30.82 -11.14
N THR A 473 16.44 -29.89 -11.66
CA THR A 473 16.61 -28.48 -11.45
C THR A 473 15.34 -27.86 -10.90
N LEU A 474 15.47 -27.11 -9.79
CA LEU A 474 14.41 -26.27 -9.26
C LEU A 474 14.67 -24.83 -9.71
N TYR A 475 13.71 -24.23 -10.37
CA TYR A 475 13.72 -22.82 -10.73
C TYR A 475 12.84 -22.04 -9.76
N ALA A 476 13.33 -20.89 -9.29
CA ALA A 476 12.58 -20.03 -8.39
C ALA A 476 12.71 -18.56 -8.79
N HIS A 477 11.62 -17.84 -8.79
CA HIS A 477 11.61 -16.41 -9.06
C HIS A 477 12.04 -15.62 -7.83
N ALA A 478 13.22 -15.04 -7.87
CA ALA A 478 13.73 -14.07 -6.89
C ALA A 478 13.13 -12.69 -7.22
N ILE A 479 11.94 -12.43 -6.68
CA ILE A 479 11.11 -11.28 -7.04
C ILE A 479 11.85 -9.96 -6.82
N GLN A 480 12.57 -9.83 -5.72
CA GLN A 480 13.31 -8.61 -5.38
C GLN A 480 14.51 -8.34 -6.28
N LYS A 481 14.99 -9.36 -6.97
CA LYS A 481 16.15 -9.26 -7.88
C LYS A 481 15.76 -9.22 -9.34
N ASN A 482 14.47 -9.37 -9.67
CA ASN A 482 14.00 -9.58 -11.03
C ASN A 482 14.83 -10.68 -11.72
N ALA A 483 14.95 -11.84 -11.06
CA ALA A 483 15.77 -12.93 -11.55
C ALA A 483 15.15 -14.29 -11.24
N ILE A 484 15.47 -15.28 -12.06
CA ILE A 484 15.18 -16.68 -11.79
C ILE A 484 16.46 -17.33 -11.29
N VAL A 485 16.39 -17.98 -10.14
CA VAL A 485 17.51 -18.74 -9.57
C VAL A 485 17.25 -20.22 -9.80
N ALA A 486 18.19 -20.89 -10.42
CA ALA A 486 18.19 -22.32 -10.65
C ALA A 486 19.02 -23.04 -9.58
N PHE A 487 18.43 -24.05 -8.95
CA PHE A 487 19.06 -24.91 -7.95
C PHE A 487 19.16 -26.33 -8.46
N ASP A 488 20.28 -26.99 -8.24
CA ASP A 488 20.41 -28.43 -8.38
C ASP A 488 19.62 -29.11 -7.23
N THR A 489 18.67 -29.99 -7.56
CA THR A 489 17.77 -30.58 -6.57
C THR A 489 18.42 -31.67 -5.73
N ALA A 490 19.55 -32.24 -6.15
CA ALA A 490 20.29 -33.20 -5.34
C ALA A 490 21.07 -32.51 -4.21
N THR A 491 21.72 -31.41 -4.52
CA THR A 491 22.63 -30.69 -3.62
C THR A 491 22.03 -29.45 -2.96
N ASP A 492 20.93 -28.92 -3.52
CA ASP A 492 20.30 -27.62 -3.19
C ASP A 492 21.29 -26.44 -3.38
N ALA A 493 22.23 -26.57 -4.29
CA ALA A 493 23.16 -25.50 -4.62
C ALA A 493 22.65 -24.67 -5.79
N VAL A 494 22.94 -23.37 -5.78
CA VAL A 494 22.64 -22.48 -6.92
C VAL A 494 23.51 -22.89 -8.08
N VAL A 495 22.90 -23.22 -9.22
CA VAL A 495 23.56 -23.55 -10.47
C VAL A 495 23.70 -22.31 -11.34
N HIS A 496 22.64 -21.51 -11.43
CA HIS A 496 22.60 -20.33 -12.28
C HIS A 496 21.58 -19.30 -11.80
N THR A 497 21.75 -18.06 -12.25
CA THR A 497 20.78 -16.96 -12.03
C THR A 497 20.55 -16.24 -13.35
N TYR A 498 19.28 -16.16 -13.75
CA TYR A 498 18.83 -15.56 -15.01
C TYR A 498 18.12 -14.25 -14.72
N PRO A 499 18.51 -13.10 -15.28
CA PRO A 499 17.73 -11.88 -15.17
C PRO A 499 16.42 -12.00 -15.95
N VAL A 500 15.33 -11.49 -15.40
CA VAL A 500 14.01 -11.40 -16.06
C VAL A 500 13.48 -9.98 -15.97
N ASP A 501 12.56 -9.65 -16.87
CA ASP A 501 11.92 -8.33 -16.86
C ASP A 501 10.95 -8.17 -15.65
N SER A 502 10.70 -6.94 -15.25
CA SER A 502 9.85 -6.60 -14.10
C SER A 502 8.37 -7.04 -14.25
N GLY A 503 7.94 -7.39 -15.46
CA GLY A 503 6.59 -7.88 -15.78
C GLY A 503 6.41 -9.40 -15.72
N PHE A 504 7.44 -10.17 -15.31
CA PHE A 504 7.37 -11.61 -15.23
C PHE A 504 6.23 -12.10 -14.33
N LEU A 505 5.36 -12.95 -14.86
CA LEU A 505 4.25 -13.56 -14.14
C LEU A 505 4.50 -15.02 -13.77
N GLY A 506 5.15 -15.79 -14.64
CA GLY A 506 5.38 -17.20 -14.39
C GLY A 506 6.15 -17.89 -15.48
N ALA A 507 6.37 -19.18 -15.28
CA ALA A 507 7.03 -20.03 -16.27
C ALA A 507 6.43 -21.43 -16.28
N VAL A 508 6.44 -22.04 -17.46
CA VAL A 508 5.94 -23.39 -17.68
C VAL A 508 7.04 -24.23 -18.33
N PRO A 509 7.45 -25.36 -17.72
CA PRO A 509 8.38 -26.28 -18.35
C PRO A 509 7.78 -26.85 -19.63
N ALA A 510 8.58 -26.91 -20.71
CA ALA A 510 8.17 -27.65 -21.87
C ALA A 510 8.24 -29.16 -21.56
N ALA A 511 7.20 -29.90 -21.94
CA ALA A 511 7.11 -31.34 -21.71
C ALA A 511 8.27 -32.15 -22.31
N SER A 512 8.89 -31.64 -23.38
CA SER A 512 10.08 -32.26 -24.00
C SER A 512 11.37 -32.13 -23.18
N GLY A 513 11.36 -31.38 -22.07
CA GLY A 513 12.59 -31.04 -21.32
C GLY A 513 13.53 -30.10 -22.03
N ALA A 514 13.18 -29.65 -23.25
CA ALA A 514 14.06 -28.85 -24.10
C ALA A 514 14.15 -27.37 -23.69
N GLY A 515 13.28 -26.90 -22.77
CA GLY A 515 13.27 -25.52 -22.34
C GLY A 515 12.11 -25.15 -21.46
N VAL A 516 11.97 -23.85 -21.20
CA VAL A 516 10.95 -23.26 -20.34
C VAL A 516 10.32 -22.08 -21.07
N TRP A 517 9.00 -22.01 -21.04
CA TRP A 517 8.25 -20.84 -21.47
C TRP A 517 8.11 -19.87 -20.31
N PHE A 518 8.58 -18.65 -20.50
CA PHE A 518 8.34 -17.53 -19.58
C PHE A 518 7.21 -16.67 -20.10
N TYR A 519 6.33 -16.24 -19.22
CA TYR A 519 5.24 -15.37 -19.61
C TYR A 519 5.10 -14.15 -18.71
N SER A 520 4.73 -13.06 -19.36
CA SER A 520 4.27 -11.81 -18.76
C SER A 520 2.84 -11.53 -19.21
N GLN A 521 2.25 -10.41 -18.81
CA GLN A 521 0.96 -10.01 -19.39
C GLN A 521 1.03 -9.80 -20.90
N SER A 522 2.16 -9.38 -21.42
CA SER A 522 2.34 -8.92 -22.80
C SER A 522 3.29 -9.77 -23.65
N SER A 523 3.92 -10.80 -23.09
CA SER A 523 4.86 -11.65 -23.84
C SER A 523 4.89 -13.09 -23.36
N LEU A 524 5.17 -13.99 -24.30
CA LEU A 524 5.48 -15.40 -24.07
C LEU A 524 6.85 -15.70 -24.69
N ASP A 525 7.86 -15.90 -23.86
CA ASP A 525 9.24 -16.04 -24.27
C ASP A 525 9.76 -17.46 -24.05
N TRP A 526 10.57 -17.96 -24.97
CA TRP A 526 11.20 -19.27 -24.84
C TRP A 526 12.63 -19.14 -24.31
N MET A 527 12.98 -19.94 -23.32
CA MET A 527 14.35 -20.07 -22.84
C MET A 527 14.86 -21.50 -23.03
N ASP A 528 15.99 -21.63 -23.70
CA ASP A 528 16.77 -22.85 -23.74
C ASP A 528 17.75 -22.85 -22.54
N PRO A 529 17.55 -23.72 -21.52
CA PRO A 529 18.41 -23.74 -20.34
C PRO A 529 19.87 -24.11 -20.66
N ALA A 530 20.12 -24.80 -21.76
CA ALA A 530 21.48 -25.18 -22.19
C ALA A 530 22.25 -24.02 -22.82
N LYS A 531 21.53 -23.10 -23.46
CA LYS A 531 22.12 -21.92 -24.13
C LYS A 531 22.05 -20.65 -23.31
N LEU A 532 21.28 -20.65 -22.25
CA LEU A 532 21.08 -19.47 -21.35
C LEU A 532 20.60 -18.21 -22.08
N THR A 533 19.94 -18.38 -23.22
CA THR A 533 19.42 -17.28 -24.05
C THR A 533 17.90 -17.36 -24.09
N ALA A 534 17.26 -16.25 -23.72
CA ALA A 534 15.84 -16.07 -23.98
C ALA A 534 15.64 -15.55 -25.41
N SER A 535 14.78 -16.19 -26.19
CA SER A 535 14.30 -15.61 -27.45
C SER A 535 13.01 -14.85 -27.20
N ARG A 536 13.06 -13.54 -27.29
CA ARG A 536 11.88 -12.67 -27.26
C ARG A 536 11.22 -12.73 -28.64
N ASN A 537 10.18 -13.53 -28.78
CA ASN A 537 9.57 -13.67 -30.11
C ASN A 537 8.05 -13.60 -30.15
N ASN A 538 7.34 -13.46 -29.01
CA ASN A 538 5.90 -13.57 -29.02
C ASN A 538 5.23 -12.51 -28.14
N ALA A 539 5.24 -11.27 -28.62
CA ALA A 539 4.48 -10.19 -28.01
C ALA A 539 2.96 -10.43 -28.19
N VAL A 540 2.18 -10.10 -27.18
CA VAL A 540 0.72 -10.14 -27.22
C VAL A 540 0.21 -8.79 -27.75
N CYS A 541 -0.53 -8.82 -28.88
CA CYS A 541 -1.12 -7.63 -29.46
C CYS A 541 -2.50 -7.29 -28.90
N HIS A 542 -3.28 -8.30 -28.56
CA HIS A 542 -4.67 -8.12 -28.13
C HIS A 542 -5.01 -9.02 -26.96
N GLY A 543 -5.34 -8.42 -25.82
CA GLY A 543 -5.58 -9.12 -24.56
C GLY A 543 -4.32 -9.18 -23.69
N GLY A 544 -4.36 -9.96 -22.63
CA GLY A 544 -3.25 -10.19 -21.72
C GLY A 544 -3.22 -11.64 -21.25
N MET A 545 -2.06 -12.14 -20.85
CA MET A 545 -1.90 -13.46 -20.27
C MET A 545 -1.94 -13.37 -18.74
N TYR A 546 -2.71 -14.25 -18.13
CA TYR A 546 -2.78 -14.38 -16.67
C TYR A 546 -2.12 -15.64 -16.16
N ASP A 547 -2.35 -16.76 -16.85
CA ASP A 547 -1.73 -18.06 -16.57
C ASP A 547 -1.58 -18.85 -17.86
N VAL A 548 -0.58 -19.72 -17.89
CA VAL A 548 -0.24 -20.54 -19.05
C VAL A 548 0.07 -21.95 -18.58
N ASP A 549 -0.44 -22.94 -19.29
CA ASP A 549 -0.03 -24.34 -19.12
C ASP A 549 0.23 -25.02 -20.47
N THR A 550 1.07 -26.05 -20.47
CA THR A 550 1.45 -26.80 -21.67
C THR A 550 0.91 -28.22 -21.64
N SER A 551 0.50 -28.71 -22.82
CA SER A 551 0.14 -30.13 -22.95
C SER A 551 1.36 -31.04 -22.72
N ASP A 552 1.17 -32.23 -22.15
CA ASP A 552 2.23 -33.19 -21.85
C ASP A 552 3.10 -33.57 -23.07
N ASP A 553 2.53 -33.53 -24.29
CA ASP A 553 3.28 -33.75 -25.52
C ASP A 553 3.98 -32.53 -26.09
N GLY A 554 3.84 -31.37 -25.40
CA GLY A 554 4.45 -30.11 -25.78
C GLY A 554 3.95 -29.48 -27.08
N LYS A 555 2.85 -29.99 -27.64
CA LYS A 555 2.34 -29.47 -28.92
C LYS A 555 1.43 -28.27 -28.77
N TYR A 556 0.83 -28.11 -27.60
CA TYR A 556 -0.14 -27.08 -27.33
C TYR A 556 0.20 -26.33 -26.04
N PHE A 557 -0.24 -25.09 -25.95
CA PHE A 557 -0.33 -24.37 -24.69
C PHE A 557 -1.71 -23.73 -24.55
N ALA A 558 -2.21 -23.68 -23.33
CA ALA A 558 -3.42 -23.00 -22.94
C ALA A 558 -3.05 -21.69 -22.25
N VAL A 559 -3.76 -20.62 -22.58
CA VAL A 559 -3.58 -19.30 -22.01
C VAL A 559 -4.89 -18.84 -21.41
N LEU A 560 -4.84 -18.36 -20.17
CA LEU A 560 -5.94 -17.59 -19.62
C LEU A 560 -5.85 -16.14 -20.11
N ASP A 561 -6.94 -15.69 -20.74
CA ASP A 561 -7.04 -14.30 -21.18
C ASP A 561 -7.38 -13.41 -19.98
N TYR A 562 -6.56 -12.38 -19.77
CA TYR A 562 -6.74 -11.42 -18.68
C TYR A 562 -8.01 -10.59 -18.82
N ASP A 563 -8.35 -10.24 -20.07
CA ASP A 563 -9.45 -9.31 -20.38
C ASP A 563 -10.80 -10.02 -20.57
N ARG A 564 -10.80 -11.35 -20.69
CA ARG A 564 -11.99 -12.14 -21.01
C ARG A 564 -12.06 -13.42 -20.20
N PRO A 565 -13.24 -13.84 -19.76
CA PRO A 565 -13.42 -15.12 -19.08
C PRO A 565 -13.35 -16.28 -20.08
N LEU A 566 -12.19 -16.53 -20.65
CA LEU A 566 -11.98 -17.63 -21.59
C LEU A 566 -10.57 -18.22 -21.52
N VAL A 567 -10.47 -19.47 -21.93
CA VAL A 567 -9.20 -20.18 -22.15
C VAL A 567 -8.93 -20.22 -23.65
N ARG A 568 -7.76 -19.78 -24.08
CA ARG A 568 -7.29 -19.91 -25.45
C ARG A 568 -6.29 -21.05 -25.56
N VAL A 569 -6.38 -21.84 -26.61
CA VAL A 569 -5.40 -22.88 -26.89
C VAL A 569 -4.70 -22.61 -28.21
N PHE A 570 -3.38 -22.73 -28.19
CA PHE A 570 -2.50 -22.45 -29.32
C PHE A 570 -1.63 -23.66 -29.66
N LYS A 571 -1.17 -23.75 -30.91
CA LYS A 571 -0.07 -24.65 -31.31
C LYS A 571 1.26 -24.08 -30.84
N ALA A 572 2.07 -24.86 -30.13
CA ALA A 572 3.36 -24.40 -29.63
C ALA A 572 4.35 -24.06 -30.76
N ALA A 573 4.27 -24.77 -31.90
CA ALA A 573 5.20 -24.58 -33.02
C ALA A 573 4.92 -23.33 -33.86
N THR A 574 3.65 -22.88 -33.94
CA THR A 574 3.23 -21.80 -34.86
C THR A 574 2.53 -20.65 -34.18
N HIS A 575 2.21 -20.78 -32.90
CA HIS A 575 1.37 -19.88 -32.11
C HIS A 575 -0.04 -19.63 -32.69
N GLY A 576 -0.44 -20.45 -33.67
CA GLY A 576 -1.78 -20.37 -34.26
C GLY A 576 -2.86 -20.80 -33.27
N THR A 577 -3.96 -20.07 -33.18
CA THR A 577 -5.10 -20.34 -32.31
C THR A 577 -5.78 -21.64 -32.73
N MET A 578 -5.99 -22.55 -31.78
CA MET A 578 -6.66 -23.84 -31.96
C MET A 578 -8.08 -23.82 -31.42
N GLY A 579 -8.41 -22.93 -30.52
CA GLY A 579 -9.74 -22.78 -29.96
C GLY A 579 -9.81 -21.76 -28.84
N GLU A 580 -11.00 -21.22 -28.65
CA GLU A 580 -11.36 -20.31 -27.56
C GLU A 580 -12.52 -20.94 -26.77
N TYR A 581 -12.34 -21.10 -25.46
CA TYR A 581 -13.27 -21.80 -24.59
C TYR A 581 -13.75 -20.86 -23.49
N PRO A 582 -14.99 -20.34 -23.59
CA PRO A 582 -15.56 -19.50 -22.55
C PRO A 582 -15.69 -20.24 -21.22
N VAL A 583 -15.37 -19.56 -20.13
CA VAL A 583 -15.56 -20.01 -18.75
C VAL A 583 -16.46 -19.02 -18.02
N PRO A 584 -17.20 -19.43 -16.97
CA PRO A 584 -18.26 -18.59 -16.38
C PRO A 584 -17.80 -17.30 -15.74
N SER A 585 -16.55 -17.25 -15.24
CA SER A 585 -16.01 -16.11 -14.52
C SER A 585 -14.51 -15.99 -14.71
N ALA A 586 -13.89 -14.91 -14.21
CA ALA A 586 -12.48 -14.64 -14.32
C ALA A 586 -11.63 -15.85 -13.87
N PRO A 587 -10.98 -16.56 -14.80
CA PRO A 587 -10.17 -17.72 -14.47
C PRO A 587 -8.81 -17.27 -13.91
N GLU A 588 -8.27 -18.06 -12.99
CA GLU A 588 -7.00 -17.73 -12.31
C GLU A 588 -5.91 -18.80 -12.52
N GLN A 589 -6.30 -20.00 -12.86
CA GLN A 589 -5.36 -21.07 -13.18
C GLN A 589 -5.93 -21.98 -14.27
N VAL A 590 -5.08 -22.43 -15.18
CA VAL A 590 -5.42 -23.44 -16.19
C VAL A 590 -4.50 -24.64 -16.05
N ILE A 591 -5.04 -25.85 -16.25
CA ILE A 591 -4.27 -27.09 -16.33
C ILE A 591 -4.79 -27.93 -17.50
N PHE A 592 -3.87 -28.46 -18.31
CA PHE A 592 -4.17 -29.55 -19.26
C PHE A 592 -4.36 -30.85 -18.52
N ALA A 593 -5.38 -31.61 -18.91
CA ALA A 593 -5.46 -32.99 -18.51
C ALA A 593 -4.43 -33.84 -19.29
N PRO A 594 -4.00 -35.01 -18.77
CA PRO A 594 -3.09 -35.91 -19.46
C PRO A 594 -3.66 -36.46 -20.79
N ASP A 595 -4.96 -36.44 -20.97
CA ASP A 595 -5.63 -36.81 -22.23
C ASP A 595 -5.44 -35.78 -23.33
N GLN A 596 -4.91 -34.62 -23.00
CA GLN A 596 -4.64 -33.46 -23.86
C GLN A 596 -5.87 -32.88 -24.56
N ARG A 597 -7.06 -33.33 -24.16
CA ARG A 597 -8.37 -32.94 -24.70
C ARG A 597 -9.19 -32.17 -23.70
N THR A 598 -8.91 -32.37 -22.42
CA THR A 598 -9.63 -31.71 -21.32
C THR A 598 -8.78 -30.63 -20.72
N LEU A 599 -9.41 -29.49 -20.41
CA LEU A 599 -8.82 -28.36 -19.69
C LEU A 599 -9.58 -28.15 -18.40
N TYR A 600 -8.86 -27.82 -17.35
CA TYR A 600 -9.42 -27.36 -16.07
C TYR A 600 -9.10 -25.89 -15.92
N ALA A 601 -10.13 -25.08 -15.68
CA ALA A 601 -9.97 -23.66 -15.40
C ALA A 601 -10.54 -23.35 -14.02
N LEU A 602 -9.70 -22.86 -13.12
CA LEU A 602 -10.06 -22.45 -11.77
C LEU A 602 -10.45 -20.98 -11.79
N ALA A 603 -11.60 -20.65 -11.24
CA ALA A 603 -12.11 -19.29 -11.23
C ALA A 603 -12.22 -18.73 -9.82
N GLN A 604 -12.00 -17.41 -9.68
CA GLN A 604 -11.97 -16.68 -8.41
C GLN A 604 -13.24 -16.84 -7.57
N GLU A 605 -14.39 -17.00 -8.23
CA GLU A 605 -15.69 -17.15 -7.58
C GLU A 605 -15.89 -18.48 -6.86
N GLY A 606 -14.91 -19.37 -6.89
CA GLY A 606 -15.00 -20.66 -6.19
C GLY A 606 -15.45 -21.82 -7.06
N THR A 607 -15.19 -21.77 -8.35
CA THR A 607 -15.58 -22.81 -9.28
C THR A 607 -14.41 -23.35 -10.10
N VAL A 608 -14.50 -24.61 -10.49
CA VAL A 608 -13.66 -25.24 -11.51
C VAL A 608 -14.52 -25.56 -12.73
N SER A 609 -14.09 -25.10 -13.90
CA SER A 609 -14.66 -25.45 -15.19
C SER A 609 -13.87 -26.58 -15.80
N ILE A 610 -14.56 -27.67 -16.19
CA ILE A 610 -14.01 -28.81 -16.93
C ILE A 610 -14.45 -28.65 -18.38
N VAL A 611 -13.52 -28.35 -19.26
CA VAL A 611 -13.78 -27.99 -20.66
C VAL A 611 -13.20 -29.06 -21.58
N ASP A 612 -14.01 -29.64 -22.47
CA ASP A 612 -13.55 -30.58 -23.48
C ASP A 612 -13.12 -29.84 -24.75
N ARG A 613 -11.88 -30.07 -25.20
CA ARG A 613 -11.44 -29.65 -26.52
C ARG A 613 -11.99 -30.61 -27.59
N LYS A 614 -12.69 -30.05 -28.56
CA LYS A 614 -12.97 -30.83 -29.79
C LYS A 614 -11.69 -30.99 -30.62
N ASN A 615 -11.57 -32.08 -31.38
CA ASN A 615 -10.44 -32.29 -32.27
C ASN A 615 -10.33 -31.11 -33.26
N SER A 616 -9.17 -30.54 -33.31
CA SER A 616 -8.82 -29.24 -33.91
C SER A 616 -8.83 -29.20 -35.44
N ALA A 617 -9.41 -30.16 -36.14
CA ALA A 617 -9.40 -30.20 -37.61
C ALA A 617 -10.25 -29.08 -38.25
N ASP A 618 -11.18 -28.48 -37.49
CA ASP A 618 -12.20 -27.58 -38.07
C ASP A 618 -12.10 -26.11 -37.63
N TYR A 619 -11.04 -25.68 -36.93
CA TYR A 619 -10.91 -24.29 -36.51
C TYR A 619 -10.04 -23.50 -37.47
N THR A 620 -10.65 -22.97 -38.52
CA THR A 620 -10.04 -22.00 -39.42
C THR A 620 -10.64 -20.62 -39.12
N ARG A 621 -10.08 -19.91 -38.15
CA ARG A 621 -10.32 -18.46 -38.05
C ARG A 621 -9.29 -17.75 -38.95
N ASP A 622 -9.74 -16.79 -39.69
CA ASP A 622 -8.86 -15.85 -40.37
C ASP A 622 -8.23 -14.94 -39.31
N GLU A 623 -7.02 -15.28 -38.88
CA GLU A 623 -6.26 -14.56 -37.85
C GLU A 623 -5.63 -13.24 -38.37
N THR A 624 -5.85 -12.91 -39.65
CA THR A 624 -5.18 -11.77 -40.30
C THR A 624 -5.69 -10.42 -39.81
N GLU A 625 -6.92 -10.33 -39.26
CA GLU A 625 -7.49 -9.06 -38.83
C GLU A 625 -7.27 -8.71 -37.35
N ASN A 626 -7.03 -9.68 -36.45
CA ASN A 626 -6.80 -9.41 -35.02
C ASN A 626 -6.10 -10.59 -34.30
N PRO A 627 -4.81 -10.85 -34.55
CA PRO A 627 -4.09 -11.95 -33.93
C PRO A 627 -3.85 -11.67 -32.44
N PHE A 628 -3.95 -12.72 -31.59
CA PHE A 628 -3.59 -12.59 -30.16
C PHE A 628 -2.08 -12.30 -29.99
N PHE A 629 -1.25 -13.05 -30.71
CA PHE A 629 0.19 -12.76 -30.78
C PHE A 629 0.49 -11.83 -31.96
N CYS A 630 1.36 -10.84 -31.73
CA CYS A 630 1.79 -9.90 -32.77
C CYS A 630 2.50 -10.62 -33.91
N PRO A 631 2.19 -10.30 -35.18
CA PRO A 631 3.00 -10.76 -36.28
C PRO A 631 4.44 -10.22 -36.17
N PRO A 632 5.47 -10.97 -36.64
CA PRO A 632 6.88 -10.60 -36.46
C PRO A 632 7.25 -9.19 -36.91
N SER A 633 6.51 -8.59 -37.85
CA SER A 633 6.71 -7.22 -38.34
C SER A 633 6.26 -6.13 -37.36
N GLN A 634 5.46 -6.45 -36.35
CA GLN A 634 4.99 -5.49 -35.35
C GLN A 634 5.67 -5.65 -33.98
N ALA A 635 6.41 -6.73 -33.78
CA ALA A 635 7.13 -7.00 -32.54
C ALA A 635 8.41 -6.15 -32.35
N SER A 636 8.86 -5.45 -33.40
CA SER A 636 10.10 -4.64 -33.38
C SER A 636 9.87 -3.13 -33.24
N GLY A 637 8.65 -2.68 -32.99
CA GLY A 637 8.26 -1.25 -33.01
C GLY A 637 8.17 -0.52 -31.66
N GLY A 638 8.84 -1.02 -30.62
CA GLY A 638 8.79 -0.37 -29.32
C GLY A 638 10.13 -0.24 -28.64
N ASP A 639 11.07 0.50 -29.20
CA ASP A 639 12.17 1.16 -28.50
C ASP A 639 13.14 1.83 -29.48
N ASP A 640 12.70 2.94 -30.09
CA ASP A 640 13.60 3.96 -30.64
C ASP A 640 12.84 5.28 -30.68
N ASN A 641 12.70 5.94 -29.51
CA ASN A 641 12.69 7.40 -29.39
C ASN A 641 12.62 7.82 -27.91
N GLU A 642 13.75 8.45 -27.49
CA GLU A 642 14.00 9.28 -26.30
C GLU A 642 14.19 8.60 -24.96
#